data_ec5a64e3068c14e48e562d0827944d02
#
_entry.id   ec5a64e3068c14e48e562d0827944d02
#
_cell.length_a   1.000
_cell.length_b   1.000
_cell.length_c   1.000
_cell.angle_alpha   90.00
_cell.angle_beta   90.00
_cell.angle_gamma   90.00
#
_symmetry.space_group_name_H-M   'P 1'
#
loop_
_entity.id
_entity.type
_entity.pdbx_description
1 polymer ?
#
loop_
_entity_poly.entity_id
_entity_poly.type
_entity_poly.pdbx_seq_one_letter_code
_entity_poly.pdbx_strand_id
1 'polypeptide(L)'
;MILHKLEMYNFRQYIDKQNVEFSADPEKNVTVLIGVNTSGKTTIVRAFEWCLYGKNGFEDQVLLNTEVRDNMNEGESQDVSVAVTFEHNSIVYTLKRLYKYLCNERKTEDGKTVVMLNKKPEEELTLEYLQSDGQTKTPIDRSNITESMDRVLPKDLSDYFFFGGERISGIANRTDLSKAVRGLMRLDVLENARTHLSGVVKSFESKIDTTGDANAQKAKDSLETYKIKKAQLEEEKKNFDEQMKYWQTKENEYSAELAKSNIEQVKQAKKERDRLEATLKAEEAKLERTKMDMVKKFNYRPYAYFGLPTISKTLDMLKKLQEQNGNVECVPDMEQGAIDYLIKRGYCLCGTHLDPGTIPYLKVMEERKILPPEYIGSAIQAYKTKSEGYLAGSEDFKETIEEKYKEIRALQRQIGNLKDELAKQSDIIIDDTNAKEIERKRKDAHTKYLEAKSDYDSCVSKIGGYNSNIKNCEDAIDKYAKSSTKNARVARYIMYSQKVYEWLSETYKGKEEIVRSELQKRVNDNFAKMYHGERSILIDDKYRVKYSDVTTEESDGLKAVKSFAFIASLVSMAKDKILDDEEMKLGQVYPLVMDAPFSNLDEIHIHNICKILPNTANQVVIAVKYNDWEYASSNLQKYVGKSYVIEKDHDTNGKEIDTMTHIK
;
A
#
# COMPACT_ATOMS: atom_id res chain seq x y z
N MET A 1 7.51 12.48 -21.70
CA MET A 1 7.63 11.97 -23.08
C MET A 1 6.52 12.59 -23.93
N ILE A 2 6.87 13.27 -25.04
CA ILE A 2 5.92 13.80 -26.04
C ILE A 2 6.24 13.11 -27.35
N LEU A 3 5.25 12.52 -28.00
CA LEU A 3 5.41 11.83 -29.28
C LEU A 3 5.44 12.88 -30.43
N HIS A 4 6.39 12.77 -31.32
CA HIS A 4 6.45 13.59 -32.52
C HIS A 4 6.02 12.82 -33.77
N LYS A 5 6.54 11.59 -33.95
CA LYS A 5 6.31 10.82 -35.16
C LYS A 5 6.37 9.31 -34.90
N LEU A 6 5.51 8.59 -35.61
CA LEU A 6 5.58 7.14 -35.80
C LEU A 6 5.83 6.88 -37.28
N GLU A 7 6.85 6.09 -37.59
CA GLU A 7 7.13 5.59 -38.94
C GLU A 7 7.05 4.07 -38.94
N MET A 8 6.29 3.51 -39.83
CA MET A 8 6.15 2.07 -40.04
C MET A 8 6.59 1.73 -41.47
N TYR A 9 7.32 0.64 -41.62
CA TYR A 9 7.74 0.15 -42.95
C TYR A 9 7.42 -1.33 -43.05
N ASN A 10 6.59 -1.69 -44.04
CA ASN A 10 6.13 -3.06 -44.32
C ASN A 10 5.58 -3.79 -43.06
N PHE A 11 4.91 -3.04 -42.20
CA PHE A 11 4.48 -3.56 -40.89
C PHE A 11 3.03 -4.05 -40.92
N ARG A 12 2.84 -5.35 -40.85
CA ARG A 12 1.52 -6.03 -40.89
C ARG A 12 0.75 -5.63 -42.19
N GLN A 13 -0.45 -5.06 -42.07
CA GLN A 13 -1.22 -4.59 -43.22
C GLN A 13 -0.71 -3.26 -43.83
N TYR A 14 0.20 -2.58 -43.17
CA TYR A 14 0.78 -1.35 -43.69
C TYR A 14 1.92 -1.67 -44.63
N ILE A 15 1.69 -1.43 -45.90
CA ILE A 15 2.70 -1.61 -46.98
C ILE A 15 3.51 -0.34 -47.16
N ASP A 16 4.77 -0.49 -47.55
CA ASP A 16 5.72 0.61 -47.76
C ASP A 16 5.86 1.49 -46.49
N LYS A 17 6.30 2.72 -46.70
CA LYS A 17 6.53 3.67 -45.60
C LYS A 17 5.25 4.43 -45.25
N GLN A 18 4.74 4.20 -44.06
CA GLN A 18 3.61 4.93 -43.50
C GLN A 18 4.07 5.81 -42.34
N ASN A 19 3.56 7.03 -42.25
CA ASN A 19 3.95 8.01 -41.24
C ASN A 19 2.73 8.60 -40.53
N VAL A 20 2.83 8.74 -39.22
CA VAL A 20 1.89 9.51 -38.40
C VAL A 20 2.67 10.55 -37.62
N GLU A 21 2.37 11.80 -37.79
CA GLU A 21 2.89 12.90 -36.97
C GLU A 21 1.87 13.23 -35.91
N PHE A 22 2.32 13.41 -34.67
CA PHE A 22 1.46 13.71 -33.53
C PHE A 22 1.49 15.20 -33.19
N SER A 23 0.37 15.72 -32.74
CA SER A 23 0.32 17.11 -32.33
C SER A 23 1.04 17.27 -30.97
N ALA A 24 2.00 18.18 -30.94
CA ALA A 24 2.70 18.61 -29.73
C ALA A 24 2.25 20.01 -29.27
N ASP A 25 1.22 20.58 -29.88
CA ASP A 25 0.66 21.88 -29.54
C ASP A 25 -0.14 21.74 -28.23
N PRO A 26 0.19 22.51 -27.16
CA PRO A 26 -0.52 22.43 -25.88
C PRO A 26 -2.02 22.75 -25.93
N GLU A 27 -2.45 23.60 -26.88
CA GLU A 27 -3.85 23.98 -27.06
C GLU A 27 -4.60 23.02 -27.98
N LYS A 28 -3.89 22.37 -28.90
CA LYS A 28 -4.41 21.41 -29.86
C LYS A 28 -3.72 20.05 -29.69
N ASN A 29 -3.75 19.52 -28.49
CA ASN A 29 -2.96 18.38 -28.06
C ASN A 29 -3.54 17.00 -28.47
N VAL A 30 -4.61 16.98 -29.27
CA VAL A 30 -5.29 15.75 -29.69
C VAL A 30 -4.90 15.39 -31.12
N THR A 31 -4.47 14.13 -31.31
CA THR A 31 -4.32 13.51 -32.63
C THR A 31 -5.38 12.44 -32.83
N VAL A 32 -6.09 12.48 -33.92
CA VAL A 32 -7.20 11.55 -34.23
C VAL A 32 -6.86 10.66 -35.42
N LEU A 33 -7.05 9.37 -35.25
CA LEU A 33 -6.91 8.36 -36.30
C LEU A 33 -8.29 7.74 -36.56
N ILE A 34 -8.90 8.02 -37.68
CA ILE A 34 -10.26 7.60 -38.01
C ILE A 34 -10.20 6.44 -39.01
N GLY A 35 -10.98 5.39 -38.78
CA GLY A 35 -11.05 4.28 -39.74
C GLY A 35 -12.12 3.27 -39.38
N VAL A 36 -12.54 2.46 -40.36
CA VAL A 36 -13.50 1.37 -40.18
C VAL A 36 -12.93 0.25 -39.31
N ASN A 37 -13.77 -0.69 -38.93
CA ASN A 37 -13.27 -1.91 -38.27
C ASN A 37 -12.30 -2.65 -39.22
N THR A 38 -11.27 -3.26 -38.65
CA THR A 38 -10.23 -3.99 -39.38
C THR A 38 -9.28 -3.11 -40.23
N SER A 39 -9.43 -1.77 -40.20
CA SER A 39 -8.53 -0.87 -40.99
C SER A 39 -7.10 -0.79 -40.43
N GLY A 40 -6.80 -1.31 -39.26
CA GLY A 40 -5.45 -1.32 -38.71
C GLY A 40 -5.19 -0.36 -37.53
N LYS A 41 -6.23 0.26 -36.99
CA LYS A 41 -6.11 1.14 -35.82
C LYS A 41 -5.34 0.48 -34.67
N THR A 42 -5.73 -0.72 -34.30
CA THR A 42 -5.07 -1.54 -33.26
C THR A 42 -3.61 -1.85 -33.60
N THR A 43 -3.31 -2.00 -34.89
CA THR A 43 -1.93 -2.25 -35.36
C THR A 43 -1.01 -1.07 -35.07
N ILE A 44 -1.49 0.17 -35.18
CA ILE A 44 -0.72 1.37 -34.83
C ILE A 44 -0.36 1.37 -33.36
N VAL A 45 -1.33 1.07 -32.46
CA VAL A 45 -1.05 1.02 -31.01
C VAL A 45 -0.07 -0.13 -30.68
N ARG A 46 -0.23 -1.28 -31.30
CA ARG A 46 0.71 -2.42 -31.14
C ARG A 46 2.09 -2.12 -31.75
N ALA A 47 2.18 -1.26 -32.77
CA ALA A 47 3.47 -0.82 -33.30
C ALA A 47 4.28 -0.05 -32.26
N PHE A 48 3.65 0.80 -31.43
CA PHE A 48 4.32 1.41 -30.27
C PHE A 48 4.84 0.37 -29.29
N GLU A 49 3.98 -0.59 -28.85
CA GLU A 49 4.37 -1.62 -27.90
C GLU A 49 5.53 -2.48 -28.41
N TRP A 50 5.50 -2.81 -29.72
CA TRP A 50 6.59 -3.56 -30.33
C TRP A 50 7.88 -2.74 -30.43
N CYS A 51 7.80 -1.50 -30.93
CA CYS A 51 8.98 -0.66 -31.06
C CYS A 51 9.63 -0.39 -29.70
N LEU A 52 8.84 0.02 -28.69
CA LEU A 52 9.35 0.38 -27.37
C LEU A 52 9.86 -0.82 -26.57
N TYR A 53 9.12 -1.93 -26.56
CA TYR A 53 9.36 -3.04 -25.62
C TYR A 53 9.56 -4.41 -26.26
N GLY A 54 9.50 -4.51 -27.59
CA GLY A 54 9.57 -5.80 -28.30
C GLY A 54 8.35 -6.70 -28.07
N LYS A 55 7.24 -6.17 -27.50
CA LYS A 55 6.01 -6.94 -27.28
C LYS A 55 5.31 -7.19 -28.61
N ASN A 56 5.31 -8.45 -29.06
CA ASN A 56 4.48 -8.85 -30.20
C ASN A 56 3.11 -9.27 -29.70
N GLY A 57 2.13 -8.40 -29.80
CA GLY A 57 0.75 -8.62 -29.34
C GLY A 57 -0.16 -9.29 -30.39
N PHE A 58 0.39 -9.79 -31.50
CA PHE A 58 -0.38 -10.44 -32.56
C PHE A 58 -0.37 -11.95 -32.40
N GLU A 59 -1.46 -12.62 -32.81
CA GLU A 59 -1.56 -14.08 -32.84
C GLU A 59 -0.53 -14.67 -33.82
N ASP A 60 -0.47 -14.12 -35.02
CA ASP A 60 0.60 -14.43 -35.98
C ASP A 60 1.87 -13.63 -35.60
N GLN A 61 2.94 -14.35 -35.36
CA GLN A 61 4.22 -13.80 -34.93
C GLN A 61 5.00 -13.11 -36.06
N VAL A 62 4.59 -13.29 -37.32
CA VAL A 62 5.22 -12.63 -38.48
C VAL A 62 4.70 -11.19 -38.57
N LEU A 63 5.61 -10.24 -38.52
CA LEU A 63 5.30 -8.82 -38.59
C LEU A 63 5.41 -8.23 -40.00
N LEU A 64 6.10 -8.93 -40.91
CA LEU A 64 6.25 -8.52 -42.30
C LEU A 64 4.90 -8.51 -43.02
N ASN A 65 4.65 -7.47 -43.79
CA ASN A 65 3.45 -7.36 -44.60
C ASN A 65 3.27 -8.60 -45.50
N THR A 66 2.04 -9.08 -45.60
CA THR A 66 1.72 -10.33 -46.30
C THR A 66 2.00 -10.21 -47.83
N GLU A 67 1.66 -9.08 -48.46
CA GLU A 67 1.95 -8.87 -49.90
C GLU A 67 3.46 -8.87 -50.15
N VAL A 68 4.22 -8.18 -49.30
CA VAL A 68 5.69 -8.17 -49.41
C VAL A 68 6.23 -9.58 -49.21
N ARG A 69 5.75 -10.30 -48.22
CA ARG A 69 6.16 -11.70 -47.92
C ARG A 69 5.90 -12.63 -49.10
N ASP A 70 4.66 -12.62 -49.61
CA ASP A 70 4.23 -13.56 -50.66
C ASP A 70 4.91 -13.31 -52.01
N ASN A 71 5.47 -12.12 -52.20
CA ASN A 71 6.27 -11.76 -53.36
C ASN A 71 7.77 -12.06 -53.23
N MET A 72 8.27 -12.48 -52.06
CA MET A 72 9.68 -12.81 -51.85
C MET A 72 10.11 -14.04 -52.63
N ASN A 73 11.29 -13.96 -53.22
CA ASN A 73 11.99 -15.12 -53.80
C ASN A 73 12.82 -15.87 -52.75
N GLU A 74 13.14 -17.14 -53.04
CA GLU A 74 14.00 -17.94 -52.14
C GLU A 74 15.38 -17.27 -52.03
N GLY A 75 15.87 -17.12 -50.78
CA GLY A 75 17.12 -16.43 -50.45
C GLY A 75 16.99 -14.90 -50.38
N GLU A 76 15.83 -14.31 -50.70
CA GLU A 76 15.60 -12.87 -50.60
C GLU A 76 15.34 -12.46 -49.16
N SER A 77 15.80 -11.28 -48.76
CA SER A 77 15.54 -10.69 -47.46
C SER A 77 14.69 -9.44 -47.58
N GLN A 78 13.75 -9.29 -46.65
CA GLN A 78 12.91 -8.10 -46.54
C GLN A 78 12.89 -7.56 -45.11
N ASP A 79 12.86 -6.24 -45.02
CA ASP A 79 12.88 -5.53 -43.73
C ASP A 79 11.47 -5.11 -43.33
N VAL A 80 11.20 -5.26 -42.04
CA VAL A 80 10.08 -4.62 -41.38
C VAL A 80 10.59 -3.73 -40.24
N SER A 81 10.14 -2.50 -40.17
CA SER A 81 10.60 -1.62 -39.11
C SER A 81 9.52 -0.69 -38.59
N VAL A 82 9.68 -0.31 -37.33
CA VAL A 82 8.92 0.76 -36.69
C VAL A 82 9.90 1.71 -36.00
N ALA A 83 9.73 3.00 -36.22
CA ALA A 83 10.50 4.03 -35.53
C ALA A 83 9.56 5.01 -34.83
N VAL A 84 9.88 5.34 -33.60
CA VAL A 84 9.17 6.32 -32.78
C VAL A 84 10.09 7.47 -32.44
N THR A 85 9.73 8.67 -32.90
CA THR A 85 10.42 9.90 -32.52
C THR A 85 9.64 10.59 -31.42
N PHE A 86 10.31 10.88 -30.32
CA PHE A 86 9.71 11.49 -29.13
C PHE A 86 10.68 12.45 -28.45
N GLU A 87 10.13 13.38 -27.68
CA GLU A 87 10.88 14.31 -26.85
C GLU A 87 10.76 13.90 -25.37
N HIS A 88 11.88 13.92 -24.67
CA HIS A 88 11.93 13.75 -23.24
C HIS A 88 13.00 14.67 -22.63
N ASN A 89 12.61 15.46 -21.62
CA ASN A 89 13.50 16.48 -21.01
C ASN A 89 14.15 17.42 -22.03
N SER A 90 13.36 17.89 -23.01
CA SER A 90 13.80 18.79 -24.09
C SER A 90 14.86 18.19 -25.05
N ILE A 91 15.04 16.88 -25.01
CA ILE A 91 15.90 16.15 -25.96
C ILE A 91 15.01 15.27 -26.83
N VAL A 92 15.22 15.35 -28.14
CA VAL A 92 14.49 14.54 -29.12
C VAL A 92 15.24 13.25 -29.37
N TYR A 93 14.55 12.15 -29.19
CA TYR A 93 15.04 10.78 -29.40
C TYR A 93 14.32 10.12 -30.56
N THR A 94 15.02 9.24 -31.27
CA THR A 94 14.43 8.34 -32.25
C THR A 94 14.82 6.90 -31.91
N LEU A 95 13.84 6.12 -31.50
CA LEU A 95 13.98 4.67 -31.30
C LEU A 95 13.49 3.95 -32.54
N LYS A 96 14.31 3.11 -33.14
CA LYS A 96 13.93 2.26 -34.28
C LYS A 96 14.20 0.80 -33.95
N ARG A 97 13.19 -0.03 -34.17
CA ARG A 97 13.30 -1.50 -34.15
C ARG A 97 13.07 -2.02 -35.55
N LEU A 98 13.95 -2.90 -35.99
CA LEU A 98 13.94 -3.50 -37.32
C LEU A 98 14.08 -5.02 -37.18
N TYR A 99 13.26 -5.77 -37.90
CA TYR A 99 13.43 -7.19 -38.15
C TYR A 99 13.72 -7.44 -39.60
N LYS A 100 14.73 -8.28 -39.87
CA LYS A 100 15.07 -8.74 -41.22
C LYS A 100 14.62 -10.17 -41.40
N TYR A 101 13.65 -10.37 -42.25
CA TYR A 101 13.14 -11.69 -42.62
C TYR A 101 13.82 -12.22 -43.86
N LEU A 102 14.21 -13.49 -43.83
CA LEU A 102 14.80 -14.21 -44.97
C LEU A 102 13.80 -15.28 -45.44
N CYS A 103 13.53 -15.32 -46.76
CA CYS A 103 12.77 -16.38 -47.38
C CYS A 103 13.65 -17.65 -47.49
N ASN A 104 13.35 -18.66 -46.66
CA ASN A 104 14.09 -19.92 -46.70
C ASN A 104 13.60 -20.87 -47.79
N GLU A 105 12.31 -20.81 -48.11
CA GLU A 105 11.70 -21.70 -49.09
C GLU A 105 10.42 -21.05 -49.64
N ARG A 106 10.21 -21.22 -50.96
CA ARG A 106 8.99 -20.78 -51.65
C ARG A 106 8.34 -21.98 -52.36
N LYS A 107 7.12 -22.34 -51.98
CA LYS A 107 6.37 -23.44 -52.55
C LYS A 107 5.05 -22.95 -53.12
N THR A 108 4.60 -23.59 -54.20
CA THR A 108 3.25 -23.37 -54.74
C THR A 108 2.47 -24.67 -54.53
N GLU A 109 1.49 -24.65 -53.60
CA GLU A 109 0.59 -25.77 -53.32
C GLU A 109 -0.82 -25.32 -53.61
N ASP A 110 -1.55 -26.12 -54.42
CA ASP A 110 -2.95 -25.85 -54.79
C ASP A 110 -3.18 -24.45 -55.41
N GLY A 111 -2.22 -23.93 -56.16
CA GLY A 111 -2.34 -22.59 -56.77
C GLY A 111 -2.11 -21.41 -55.81
N LYS A 112 -1.76 -21.71 -54.54
CA LYS A 112 -1.37 -20.69 -53.55
C LYS A 112 0.15 -20.70 -53.32
N THR A 113 0.73 -19.53 -53.29
CA THR A 113 2.14 -19.38 -52.96
C THR A 113 2.28 -19.39 -51.39
N VAL A 114 3.12 -20.29 -50.87
CA VAL A 114 3.47 -20.37 -49.46
C VAL A 114 4.94 -20.03 -49.34
N VAL A 115 5.23 -18.95 -48.62
CA VAL A 115 6.59 -18.46 -48.36
C VAL A 115 6.96 -18.83 -46.92
N MET A 116 8.02 -19.60 -46.77
CA MET A 116 8.55 -19.99 -45.46
C MET A 116 9.68 -19.05 -45.07
N LEU A 117 9.42 -18.23 -44.04
CA LEU A 117 10.41 -17.33 -43.47
C LEU A 117 11.28 -18.01 -42.39
N ASN A 118 12.45 -17.42 -42.13
CA ASN A 118 13.26 -17.82 -41.00
C ASN A 118 12.50 -17.65 -39.66
N LYS A 119 12.58 -18.66 -38.78
CA LYS A 119 11.86 -18.69 -37.49
C LYS A 119 12.26 -17.55 -36.53
N LYS A 120 13.49 -17.06 -36.65
CA LYS A 120 14.00 -15.93 -35.87
C LYS A 120 14.57 -14.91 -36.84
N PRO A 121 13.88 -13.80 -37.08
CA PRO A 121 14.44 -12.70 -37.87
C PRO A 121 15.63 -12.08 -37.15
N GLU A 122 16.55 -11.51 -37.91
CA GLU A 122 17.62 -10.69 -37.37
C GLU A 122 17.04 -9.42 -36.81
N GLU A 123 17.33 -9.12 -35.53
CA GLU A 123 16.80 -7.92 -34.83
C GLU A 123 17.88 -6.86 -34.72
N GLU A 124 17.53 -5.67 -35.16
CA GLU A 124 18.31 -4.45 -34.92
C GLU A 124 17.47 -3.45 -34.12
N LEU A 125 18.03 -2.97 -32.99
CA LEU A 125 17.43 -1.93 -32.15
C LEU A 125 18.41 -0.78 -32.04
N THR A 126 17.99 0.41 -32.44
CA THR A 126 18.79 1.63 -32.38
C THR A 126 18.04 2.74 -31.65
N LEU A 127 18.75 3.47 -30.80
CA LEU A 127 18.25 4.67 -30.14
C LEU A 127 19.24 5.80 -30.41
N GLU A 128 18.77 6.87 -30.99
CA GLU A 128 19.55 8.05 -31.28
C GLU A 128 18.93 9.27 -30.60
N TYR A 129 19.73 10.22 -30.17
CA TYR A 129 19.25 11.51 -29.72
C TYR A 129 19.82 12.66 -30.55
N LEU A 130 19.03 13.72 -30.70
CA LEU A 130 19.42 14.90 -31.40
C LEU A 130 20.21 15.81 -30.46
N GLN A 131 21.43 16.21 -30.90
CA GLN A 131 22.26 17.14 -30.12
C GLN A 131 21.67 18.56 -30.10
N SER A 132 22.23 19.41 -29.26
CA SER A 132 21.78 20.81 -29.10
C SER A 132 21.91 21.66 -30.38
N ASP A 133 22.68 21.19 -31.37
CA ASP A 133 22.82 21.82 -32.70
C ASP A 133 21.60 21.61 -33.60
N GLY A 134 20.67 20.74 -33.20
CA GLY A 134 19.46 20.42 -33.97
C GLY A 134 19.71 19.63 -35.25
N GLN A 135 20.93 19.17 -35.51
CA GLN A 135 21.30 18.46 -36.74
C GLN A 135 22.02 17.14 -36.48
N THR A 136 22.90 17.09 -35.50
CA THR A 136 23.73 15.92 -35.21
C THR A 136 22.96 14.89 -34.38
N LYS A 137 22.83 13.66 -34.93
CA LYS A 137 22.27 12.52 -34.20
C LYS A 137 23.39 11.69 -33.58
N THR A 138 23.25 11.39 -32.30
CA THR A 138 24.22 10.56 -31.55
C THR A 138 23.57 9.26 -31.16
N PRO A 139 24.14 8.10 -31.54
CA PRO A 139 23.60 6.81 -31.13
C PRO A 139 23.90 6.52 -29.64
N ILE A 140 22.99 5.80 -29.00
CA ILE A 140 23.15 5.24 -27.66
C ILE A 140 23.58 3.77 -27.82
N ASP A 141 24.53 3.32 -27.00
CA ASP A 141 24.98 1.94 -27.04
C ASP A 141 23.82 0.96 -26.80
N ARG A 142 23.77 -0.11 -27.61
CA ARG A 142 22.70 -1.11 -27.59
C ARG A 142 22.44 -1.68 -26.18
N SER A 143 23.50 -1.88 -25.39
CA SER A 143 23.42 -2.37 -24.01
C SER A 143 22.63 -1.43 -23.07
N ASN A 144 22.59 -0.13 -23.38
CA ASN A 144 22.00 0.91 -22.53
C ASN A 144 20.60 1.35 -23.02
N ILE A 145 20.13 0.86 -24.18
CA ILE A 145 18.86 1.28 -24.77
C ILE A 145 17.69 0.92 -23.85
N THR A 146 17.64 -0.32 -23.36
CA THR A 146 16.56 -0.79 -22.48
C THR A 146 16.49 0.03 -21.19
N GLU A 147 17.64 0.27 -20.54
CA GLU A 147 17.69 1.10 -19.33
C GLU A 147 17.28 2.56 -19.61
N SER A 148 17.72 3.11 -20.73
CA SER A 148 17.34 4.47 -21.15
C SER A 148 15.83 4.58 -21.41
N MET A 149 15.22 3.58 -22.03
CA MET A 149 13.78 3.55 -22.27
C MET A 149 12.99 3.35 -20.98
N ASP A 150 13.44 2.49 -20.06
CA ASP A 150 12.79 2.32 -18.77
C ASP A 150 12.83 3.59 -17.91
N ARG A 151 13.82 4.46 -18.09
CA ARG A 151 13.85 5.79 -17.46
C ARG A 151 12.84 6.77 -18.08
N VAL A 152 12.57 6.66 -19.38
CA VAL A 152 11.61 7.51 -20.12
C VAL A 152 10.18 7.05 -19.85
N LEU A 153 9.90 5.78 -20.06
CA LEU A 153 8.60 5.15 -19.82
C LEU A 153 8.81 3.69 -19.42
N PRO A 154 8.72 3.35 -18.13
CA PRO A 154 8.87 1.99 -17.65
C PRO A 154 7.88 1.03 -18.30
N LYS A 155 8.36 -0.17 -18.67
CA LYS A 155 7.56 -1.18 -19.36
C LYS A 155 6.27 -1.55 -18.60
N ASP A 156 6.33 -1.61 -17.27
CA ASP A 156 5.21 -1.95 -16.41
C ASP A 156 4.10 -0.87 -16.41
N LEU A 157 4.44 0.36 -16.83
CA LEU A 157 3.51 1.47 -16.92
C LEU A 157 2.90 1.62 -18.31
N SER A 158 3.48 0.99 -19.33
CA SER A 158 3.06 1.16 -20.72
C SER A 158 1.56 0.87 -20.94
N ASP A 159 1.03 -0.15 -20.26
CA ASP A 159 -0.36 -0.60 -20.40
C ASP A 159 -1.39 0.43 -19.88
N TYR A 160 -0.95 1.46 -19.16
CA TYR A 160 -1.81 2.57 -18.67
C TYR A 160 -1.77 3.80 -19.60
N PHE A 161 -0.81 3.85 -20.51
CA PHE A 161 -0.66 4.92 -21.48
C PHE A 161 -0.93 4.50 -22.93
N PHE A 162 -0.75 3.19 -23.23
CA PHE A 162 -1.04 2.58 -24.52
C PHE A 162 -2.05 1.46 -24.32
N PHE A 163 -3.32 1.67 -24.58
CA PHE A 163 -4.35 0.67 -24.35
C PHE A 163 -5.49 0.68 -25.37
N GLY A 164 -6.14 -0.48 -25.52
CA GLY A 164 -7.31 -0.64 -26.37
C GLY A 164 -8.62 -0.60 -25.58
N GLY A 165 -9.71 -0.21 -26.23
CA GLY A 165 -11.05 -0.11 -25.64
C GLY A 165 -11.56 -1.42 -25.03
N GLU A 166 -11.17 -2.55 -25.59
CA GLU A 166 -11.51 -3.88 -25.02
C GLU A 166 -10.83 -4.10 -23.66
N ARG A 167 -9.66 -3.54 -23.43
CA ARG A 167 -8.91 -3.66 -22.18
C ARG A 167 -9.30 -2.61 -21.13
N ILE A 168 -9.94 -1.51 -21.56
CA ILE A 168 -10.22 -0.38 -20.67
C ILE A 168 -11.12 -0.79 -19.51
N SER A 169 -12.14 -1.59 -19.74
CA SER A 169 -13.07 -2.07 -18.70
C SER A 169 -12.40 -2.89 -17.60
N GLY A 170 -11.21 -3.45 -17.87
CA GLY A 170 -10.43 -4.25 -16.93
C GLY A 170 -9.33 -3.48 -16.20
N ILE A 171 -8.93 -2.29 -16.64
CA ILE A 171 -7.76 -1.58 -16.10
C ILE A 171 -7.90 -1.30 -14.60
N ALA A 172 -9.04 -0.78 -14.17
CA ALA A 172 -9.29 -0.48 -12.75
C ALA A 172 -9.35 -1.72 -11.83
N ASN A 173 -9.38 -2.92 -12.39
CA ASN A 173 -9.44 -4.19 -11.67
C ASN A 173 -8.13 -5.00 -11.74
N ARG A 174 -7.08 -4.46 -12.35
CA ARG A 174 -5.78 -5.15 -12.50
C ARG A 174 -5.10 -5.36 -11.14
N THR A 175 -4.37 -6.44 -11.02
CA THR A 175 -3.64 -6.80 -9.79
C THR A 175 -2.33 -6.03 -9.62
N ASP A 176 -1.80 -5.44 -10.70
CA ASP A 176 -0.55 -4.68 -10.75
C ASP A 176 -0.73 -3.16 -10.57
N LEU A 177 -1.95 -2.67 -10.33
CA LEU A 177 -2.25 -1.25 -10.10
C LEU A 177 -1.35 -0.61 -9.03
N SER A 178 -1.13 -1.31 -7.94
CA SER A 178 -0.27 -0.85 -6.84
C SER A 178 1.15 -0.54 -7.33
N LYS A 179 1.71 -1.42 -8.19
CA LYS A 179 3.04 -1.23 -8.75
C LYS A 179 3.09 -0.03 -9.71
N ALA A 180 2.06 0.10 -10.54
CA ALA A 180 1.95 1.20 -11.50
C ALA A 180 1.85 2.57 -10.80
N VAL A 181 0.96 2.70 -9.80
CA VAL A 181 0.82 3.95 -9.04
C VAL A 181 2.11 4.30 -8.30
N ARG A 182 2.73 3.32 -7.62
CA ARG A 182 3.99 3.53 -6.90
C ARG A 182 5.13 3.94 -7.84
N GLY A 183 5.24 3.30 -9.01
CA GLY A 183 6.24 3.66 -10.02
C GLY A 183 6.03 5.07 -10.55
N LEU A 184 4.82 5.45 -10.93
CA LEU A 184 4.49 6.80 -11.41
C LEU A 184 4.73 7.88 -10.35
N MET A 185 4.42 7.60 -9.09
CA MET A 185 4.62 8.51 -7.97
C MET A 185 6.01 8.38 -7.34
N ARG A 186 6.92 7.60 -7.94
CA ARG A 186 8.30 7.32 -7.47
C ARG A 186 8.38 6.82 -6.02
N LEU A 187 7.32 6.20 -5.53
CA LEU A 187 7.31 5.54 -4.22
C LEU A 187 8.14 4.25 -4.24
N ASP A 188 8.36 3.66 -5.40
CA ASP A 188 9.22 2.50 -5.64
C ASP A 188 10.68 2.77 -5.23
N VAL A 189 11.18 3.98 -5.44
CA VAL A 189 12.54 4.38 -5.00
C VAL A 189 12.65 4.29 -3.48
N LEU A 190 11.65 4.81 -2.77
CA LEU A 190 11.61 4.75 -1.30
C LEU A 190 11.42 3.31 -0.79
N GLU A 191 10.59 2.52 -1.46
CA GLU A 191 10.36 1.11 -1.14
C GLU A 191 11.64 0.26 -1.34
N ASN A 192 12.34 0.47 -2.45
CA ASN A 192 13.62 -0.17 -2.73
C ASN A 192 14.68 0.25 -1.70
N ALA A 193 14.80 1.55 -1.40
CA ALA A 193 15.72 2.05 -0.38
C ALA A 193 15.44 1.43 1.00
N ARG A 194 14.15 1.31 1.38
CA ARG A 194 13.72 0.65 2.62
C ARG A 194 14.13 -0.83 2.65
N THR A 195 13.93 -1.54 1.54
CA THR A 195 14.29 -2.96 1.40
C THR A 195 15.79 -3.15 1.51
N HIS A 196 16.58 -2.34 0.81
CA HIS A 196 18.03 -2.37 0.90
C HIS A 196 18.53 -2.06 2.31
N LEU A 197 17.99 -1.04 2.95
CA LEU A 197 18.38 -0.64 4.30
C LEU A 197 18.04 -1.70 5.35
N SER A 198 16.89 -2.38 5.20
CA SER A 198 16.56 -3.55 6.01
C SER A 198 17.62 -4.65 5.89
N GLY A 199 18.15 -4.90 4.68
CA GLY A 199 19.26 -5.82 4.45
C GLY A 199 20.56 -5.36 5.13
N VAL A 200 20.85 -4.06 5.10
CA VAL A 200 22.01 -3.47 5.77
C VAL A 200 21.93 -3.65 7.29
N VAL A 201 20.75 -3.36 7.90
CA VAL A 201 20.54 -3.59 9.34
C VAL A 201 20.81 -5.04 9.71
N LYS A 202 20.22 -6.00 8.99
CA LYS A 202 20.47 -7.45 9.19
C LYS A 202 21.94 -7.83 9.05
N SER A 203 22.63 -7.24 8.07
CA SER A 203 24.07 -7.47 7.87
C SER A 203 24.91 -6.98 9.04
N PHE A 204 24.56 -5.86 9.66
CA PHE A 204 25.25 -5.37 10.86
C PHE A 204 24.86 -6.19 12.09
N GLU A 205 23.61 -6.58 12.27
CA GLU A 205 23.18 -7.46 13.35
C GLU A 205 23.94 -8.79 13.34
N SER A 206 24.20 -9.37 12.17
CA SER A 206 24.97 -10.60 12.04
C SER A 206 26.44 -10.44 12.45
N LYS A 207 27.00 -9.23 12.37
CA LYS A 207 28.41 -8.92 12.71
C LYS A 207 28.66 -8.69 14.20
N ILE A 208 27.60 -8.66 15.03
CA ILE A 208 27.80 -8.62 16.48
C ILE A 208 28.48 -9.91 16.93
N ASP A 209 29.67 -9.77 17.51
CA ASP A 209 30.43 -10.87 18.09
C ASP A 209 29.88 -11.15 19.49
N THR A 210 29.20 -12.27 19.65
CA THR A 210 28.62 -12.75 20.92
C THR A 210 29.49 -13.81 21.59
N THR A 211 30.67 -14.08 21.05
CA THR A 211 31.63 -15.04 21.65
C THR A 211 32.10 -14.55 22.99
N GLY A 212 31.88 -15.35 24.03
CA GLY A 212 32.25 -15.02 25.42
C GLY A 212 31.08 -14.70 26.36
N ASP A 213 29.86 -14.53 25.84
CA ASP A 213 28.65 -14.40 26.69
C ASP A 213 27.53 -15.31 26.20
N ALA A 214 27.26 -16.37 26.98
CA ALA A 214 26.22 -17.34 26.66
C ALA A 214 24.80 -16.73 26.62
N ASN A 215 24.55 -15.65 27.36
CA ASN A 215 23.26 -15.00 27.37
C ASN A 215 23.05 -14.13 26.11
N ALA A 216 24.10 -13.43 25.67
CA ALA A 216 24.07 -12.66 24.43
C ALA A 216 23.92 -13.57 23.20
N GLN A 217 24.59 -14.73 23.20
CA GLN A 217 24.44 -15.72 22.12
C GLN A 217 23.02 -16.28 22.08
N LYS A 218 22.45 -16.69 23.22
CA LYS A 218 21.06 -17.17 23.32
C LYS A 218 20.06 -16.07 22.87
N ALA A 219 20.30 -14.82 23.27
CA ALA A 219 19.47 -13.70 22.85
C ALA A 219 19.50 -13.49 21.33
N LYS A 220 20.68 -13.62 20.70
CA LYS A 220 20.84 -13.52 19.24
C LYS A 220 20.10 -14.62 18.49
N ASP A 221 20.24 -15.88 18.91
CA ASP A 221 19.57 -17.03 18.31
C ASP A 221 18.04 -16.95 18.49
N SER A 222 17.60 -16.50 19.67
CA SER A 222 16.18 -16.28 19.95
C SER A 222 15.60 -15.13 19.13
N LEU A 223 16.35 -14.03 18.94
CA LEU A 223 15.96 -12.87 18.17
C LEU A 223 15.65 -13.24 16.70
N GLU A 224 16.54 -14.02 16.09
CA GLU A 224 16.31 -14.50 14.71
C GLU A 224 15.06 -15.37 14.62
N THR A 225 14.91 -16.31 15.57
CA THR A 225 13.72 -17.16 15.63
C THR A 225 12.43 -16.36 15.80
N TYR A 226 12.43 -15.36 16.68
CA TYR A 226 11.25 -14.52 16.90
C TYR A 226 10.94 -13.62 15.70
N LYS A 227 11.96 -13.07 14.99
CA LYS A 227 11.77 -12.30 13.76
C LYS A 227 11.15 -13.15 12.64
N ILE A 228 11.59 -14.40 12.47
CA ILE A 228 11.00 -15.33 11.50
C ILE A 228 9.55 -15.66 11.84
N LYS A 229 9.26 -16.01 13.08
CA LYS A 229 7.89 -16.32 13.53
C LYS A 229 6.95 -15.12 13.41
N LYS A 230 7.45 -13.92 13.73
CA LYS A 230 6.69 -12.68 13.54
C LYS A 230 6.34 -12.45 12.08
N ALA A 231 7.32 -12.62 11.16
CA ALA A 231 7.09 -12.45 9.72
C ALA A 231 6.06 -13.45 9.17
N GLN A 232 6.08 -14.70 9.63
CA GLN A 232 5.06 -15.70 9.28
C GLN A 232 3.66 -15.28 9.75
N LEU A 233 3.54 -14.83 11.01
CA LEU A 233 2.27 -14.36 11.54
C LEU A 233 1.76 -13.07 10.87
N GLU A 234 2.64 -12.20 10.42
CA GLU A 234 2.27 -11.01 9.65
C GLU A 234 1.68 -11.38 8.28
N GLU A 235 2.19 -12.42 7.63
CA GLU A 235 1.62 -12.96 6.40
C GLU A 235 0.28 -13.66 6.64
N GLU A 236 0.18 -14.49 7.69
CA GLU A 236 -1.10 -15.12 8.09
C GLU A 236 -2.16 -14.06 8.42
N LYS A 237 -1.79 -13.04 9.19
CA LYS A 237 -2.66 -11.89 9.51
C LYS A 237 -3.20 -11.21 8.24
N LYS A 238 -2.35 -11.02 7.23
CA LYS A 238 -2.74 -10.44 5.96
C LYS A 238 -3.76 -11.32 5.23
N ASN A 239 -3.53 -12.63 5.22
CA ASN A 239 -4.47 -13.59 4.62
C ASN A 239 -5.84 -13.58 5.32
N PHE A 240 -5.86 -13.53 6.66
CA PHE A 240 -7.11 -13.43 7.41
C PHE A 240 -7.83 -12.10 7.19
N ASP A 241 -7.12 -10.99 7.06
CA ASP A 241 -7.71 -9.69 6.71
C ASP A 241 -8.39 -9.73 5.31
N GLU A 242 -7.77 -10.40 4.36
CA GLU A 242 -8.37 -10.62 3.02
C GLU A 242 -9.62 -11.51 3.09
N GLN A 243 -9.58 -12.58 3.89
CA GLN A 243 -10.73 -13.44 4.11
C GLN A 243 -11.88 -12.71 4.81
N MET A 244 -11.60 -11.91 5.83
CA MET A 244 -12.59 -11.07 6.49
C MET A 244 -13.29 -10.14 5.49
N LYS A 245 -12.53 -9.43 4.66
CA LYS A 245 -13.07 -8.52 3.63
C LYS A 245 -13.92 -9.28 2.61
N TYR A 246 -13.48 -10.45 2.18
CA TYR A 246 -14.24 -11.30 1.24
C TYR A 246 -15.57 -11.74 1.83
N TRP A 247 -15.57 -12.32 3.03
CA TRP A 247 -16.78 -12.83 3.64
C TRP A 247 -17.76 -11.73 4.05
N GLN A 248 -17.25 -10.57 4.47
CA GLN A 248 -18.08 -9.39 4.75
C GLN A 248 -18.76 -8.87 3.47
N THR A 249 -18.05 -8.87 2.34
CA THR A 249 -18.63 -8.50 1.06
C THR A 249 -19.75 -9.49 0.66
N LYS A 250 -19.52 -10.80 0.82
CA LYS A 250 -20.52 -11.83 0.55
C LYS A 250 -21.75 -11.74 1.45
N GLU A 251 -21.56 -11.47 2.73
CA GLU A 251 -22.67 -11.22 3.66
C GLU A 251 -23.53 -10.04 3.21
N ASN A 252 -22.88 -8.94 2.79
CA ASN A 252 -23.57 -7.75 2.29
C ASN A 252 -24.33 -8.04 0.98
N GLU A 253 -23.74 -8.81 0.05
CA GLU A 253 -24.39 -9.24 -1.19
C GLU A 253 -25.68 -10.03 -0.89
N TYR A 254 -25.61 -11.04 -0.02
CA TYR A 254 -26.77 -11.84 0.38
C TYR A 254 -27.82 -11.02 1.15
N SER A 255 -27.38 -10.06 1.94
CA SER A 255 -28.28 -9.12 2.63
C SER A 255 -29.03 -8.22 1.64
N ALA A 256 -28.36 -7.77 0.57
CA ALA A 256 -28.98 -6.99 -0.49
C ALA A 256 -29.97 -7.84 -1.32
N GLU A 257 -29.66 -9.11 -1.56
CA GLU A 257 -30.53 -10.03 -2.28
C GLU A 257 -31.81 -10.32 -1.49
N LEU A 258 -31.73 -10.53 -0.18
CA LEU A 258 -32.88 -10.64 0.73
C LEU A 258 -33.78 -9.39 0.69
N ALA A 259 -33.18 -8.19 0.48
CA ALA A 259 -33.96 -6.93 0.38
C ALA A 259 -34.85 -6.86 -0.87
N LYS A 260 -34.53 -7.61 -1.91
CA LYS A 260 -35.31 -7.68 -3.16
C LYS A 260 -36.51 -8.65 -3.07
N SER A 261 -36.65 -9.40 -1.96
CA SER A 261 -37.80 -10.26 -1.71
C SER A 261 -39.10 -9.45 -1.70
N ASN A 262 -40.13 -9.94 -2.37
CA ASN A 262 -41.43 -9.26 -2.47
C ASN A 262 -42.38 -9.55 -1.30
N ILE A 263 -41.98 -10.38 -0.34
CA ILE A 263 -42.78 -10.74 0.83
C ILE A 263 -42.61 -9.68 1.93
N GLU A 264 -43.70 -9.01 2.29
CA GLU A 264 -43.68 -7.89 3.26
C GLU A 264 -43.19 -8.31 4.65
N GLN A 265 -43.51 -9.54 5.08
CA GLN A 265 -43.00 -10.09 6.35
C GLN A 265 -41.48 -10.26 6.36
N VAL A 266 -40.88 -10.72 5.24
CA VAL A 266 -39.43 -10.86 5.09
C VAL A 266 -38.74 -9.50 5.09
N LYS A 267 -39.37 -8.48 4.46
CA LYS A 267 -38.86 -7.10 4.47
C LYS A 267 -38.85 -6.49 5.87
N GLN A 268 -39.93 -6.70 6.64
CA GLN A 268 -40.04 -6.20 8.01
C GLN A 268 -39.06 -6.91 8.94
N ALA A 269 -38.98 -8.24 8.87
CA ALA A 269 -38.02 -9.02 9.65
C ALA A 269 -36.57 -8.63 9.33
N LYS A 270 -36.25 -8.38 8.05
CA LYS A 270 -34.95 -7.89 7.64
C LYS A 270 -34.66 -6.50 8.25
N LYS A 271 -35.58 -5.55 8.16
CA LYS A 271 -35.40 -4.19 8.70
C LYS A 271 -35.12 -4.23 10.20
N GLU A 272 -35.85 -5.06 10.95
CA GLU A 272 -35.66 -5.20 12.38
C GLU A 272 -34.33 -5.92 12.71
N ARG A 273 -33.98 -6.94 11.91
CA ARG A 273 -32.67 -7.59 12.04
C ARG A 273 -31.51 -6.60 11.83
N ASP A 274 -31.53 -5.82 10.74
CA ASP A 274 -30.47 -4.83 10.43
C ASP A 274 -30.32 -3.79 11.56
N ARG A 275 -31.44 -3.40 12.21
CA ARG A 275 -31.45 -2.55 13.40
C ARG A 275 -30.80 -3.22 14.61
N LEU A 276 -31.15 -4.50 14.87
CA LEU A 276 -30.59 -5.27 15.96
C LEU A 276 -29.09 -5.53 15.75
N GLU A 277 -28.66 -5.82 14.53
CA GLU A 277 -27.25 -5.99 14.17
C GLU A 277 -26.44 -4.70 14.41
N ALA A 278 -26.99 -3.54 14.05
CA ALA A 278 -26.33 -2.26 14.31
C ALA A 278 -26.19 -1.98 15.83
N THR A 279 -27.23 -2.32 16.61
CA THR A 279 -27.21 -2.19 18.08
C THR A 279 -26.23 -3.16 18.70
N LEU A 280 -26.20 -4.42 18.24
CA LEU A 280 -25.28 -5.44 18.70
C LEU A 280 -23.82 -5.00 18.47
N LYS A 281 -23.51 -4.51 17.30
CA LYS A 281 -22.17 -3.99 16.95
C LYS A 281 -21.74 -2.84 17.85
N ALA A 282 -22.67 -1.94 18.20
CA ALA A 282 -22.39 -0.84 19.12
C ALA A 282 -22.09 -1.33 20.53
N GLU A 283 -22.88 -2.31 21.04
CA GLU A 283 -22.68 -2.86 22.39
C GLU A 283 -21.41 -3.73 22.44
N GLU A 284 -21.07 -4.48 21.38
CA GLU A 284 -19.79 -5.21 21.29
C GLU A 284 -18.60 -4.26 21.28
N ALA A 285 -18.67 -3.15 20.54
CA ALA A 285 -17.62 -2.13 20.55
C ALA A 285 -17.47 -1.47 21.94
N LYS A 286 -18.57 -1.26 22.66
CA LYS A 286 -18.56 -0.75 24.02
C LYS A 286 -17.93 -1.76 24.98
N LEU A 287 -18.28 -3.04 24.86
CA LEU A 287 -17.68 -4.13 25.63
C LEU A 287 -16.15 -4.15 25.48
N GLU A 288 -15.64 -4.09 24.24
CA GLU A 288 -14.20 -4.09 23.98
C GLU A 288 -13.51 -2.85 24.57
N ARG A 289 -14.13 -1.66 24.46
CA ARG A 289 -13.59 -0.45 25.10
C ARG A 289 -13.54 -0.58 26.62
N THR A 290 -14.58 -1.14 27.24
CA THR A 290 -14.63 -1.34 28.70
C THR A 290 -13.58 -2.37 29.14
N LYS A 291 -13.37 -3.45 28.38
CA LYS A 291 -12.28 -4.42 28.63
C LYS A 291 -10.91 -3.76 28.56
N MET A 292 -10.65 -2.96 27.51
CA MET A 292 -9.38 -2.23 27.37
C MET A 292 -9.15 -1.25 28.53
N ASP A 293 -10.19 -0.53 28.93
CA ASP A 293 -10.12 0.40 30.07
C ASP A 293 -9.83 -0.35 31.38
N MET A 294 -10.50 -1.48 31.61
CA MET A 294 -10.21 -2.35 32.76
C MET A 294 -8.75 -2.82 32.75
N VAL A 295 -8.21 -3.27 31.61
CA VAL A 295 -6.80 -3.70 31.48
C VAL A 295 -5.84 -2.53 31.76
N LYS A 296 -6.12 -1.34 31.23
CA LYS A 296 -5.30 -0.15 31.50
C LYS A 296 -5.28 0.19 33.00
N LYS A 297 -6.45 0.19 33.63
CA LYS A 297 -6.58 0.45 35.08
C LYS A 297 -5.92 -0.63 35.92
N PHE A 298 -6.08 -1.89 35.52
CA PHE A 298 -5.39 -3.01 36.16
C PHE A 298 -3.86 -2.88 36.12
N ASN A 299 -3.31 -2.50 34.97
CA ASN A 299 -1.86 -2.36 34.78
C ASN A 299 -1.26 -1.11 35.44
N TYR A 300 -2.09 -0.18 35.92
CA TYR A 300 -1.58 1.07 36.47
C TYR A 300 -0.88 0.88 37.83
N ARG A 301 -1.42 0.08 38.77
CA ARG A 301 -0.82 -0.18 40.08
C ARG A 301 -1.21 -1.54 40.68
N PRO A 302 -1.10 -2.67 39.98
CA PRO A 302 -1.53 -3.96 40.48
C PRO A 302 -0.73 -4.41 41.72
N TYR A 303 0.54 -4.02 41.78
CA TYR A 303 1.43 -4.34 42.88
C TYR A 303 0.99 -3.73 44.23
N ALA A 304 0.26 -2.63 44.24
CA ALA A 304 -0.25 -2.01 45.44
C ALA A 304 -1.30 -2.95 46.11
N TYR A 305 -2.18 -3.56 45.32
CA TYR A 305 -3.22 -4.48 45.80
C TYR A 305 -2.65 -5.88 46.14
N PHE A 306 -1.91 -6.47 45.19
CA PHE A 306 -1.39 -7.84 45.39
C PHE A 306 -0.25 -7.91 46.42
N GLY A 307 0.44 -6.80 46.66
CA GLY A 307 1.48 -6.67 47.65
C GLY A 307 0.96 -6.43 49.08
N LEU A 308 -0.34 -6.14 49.27
CA LEU A 308 -0.93 -5.80 50.56
C LEU A 308 -0.57 -6.76 51.71
N PRO A 309 -0.68 -8.10 51.58
CA PRO A 309 -0.35 -9.00 52.67
C PRO A 309 1.11 -8.88 53.12
N THR A 310 2.01 -8.67 52.16
CA THR A 310 3.44 -8.51 52.44
C THR A 310 3.74 -7.15 53.05
N ILE A 311 3.13 -6.10 52.50
CA ILE A 311 3.30 -4.71 52.97
C ILE A 311 2.79 -4.59 54.41
N SER A 312 1.55 -5.07 54.69
CA SER A 312 0.98 -5.06 56.04
C SER A 312 1.84 -5.84 57.05
N LYS A 313 2.27 -7.05 56.67
CA LYS A 313 3.14 -7.87 57.51
C LYS A 313 4.47 -7.18 57.80
N THR A 314 5.06 -6.51 56.83
CA THR A 314 6.32 -5.80 57.02
C THR A 314 6.15 -4.57 57.90
N LEU A 315 5.05 -3.82 57.72
CA LEU A 315 4.71 -2.69 58.61
C LEU A 315 4.48 -3.12 60.06
N ASP A 316 3.78 -4.25 60.25
CA ASP A 316 3.58 -4.83 61.59
C ASP A 316 4.90 -5.31 62.20
N MET A 317 5.79 -5.89 61.41
CA MET A 317 7.14 -6.25 61.88
C MET A 317 7.94 -5.01 62.28
N LEU A 318 7.88 -3.95 61.47
CA LEU A 318 8.55 -2.69 61.80
C LEU A 318 7.99 -2.03 63.04
N LYS A 319 6.67 -2.08 63.29
CA LYS A 319 6.06 -1.62 64.54
C LYS A 319 6.54 -2.44 65.73
N LYS A 320 6.51 -3.78 65.65
CA LYS A 320 6.99 -4.67 66.73
C LYS A 320 8.47 -4.44 67.02
N LEU A 321 9.31 -4.24 66.02
CA LEU A 321 10.72 -3.92 66.20
C LEU A 321 10.92 -2.58 66.89
N GLN A 322 10.09 -1.56 66.62
CA GLN A 322 10.08 -0.29 67.32
C GLN A 322 9.64 -0.42 68.79
N GLU A 323 8.61 -1.23 69.04
CA GLU A 323 8.11 -1.51 70.39
C GLU A 323 9.10 -2.35 71.24
N GLN A 324 9.78 -3.33 70.62
CA GLN A 324 10.77 -4.19 71.28
C GLN A 324 12.09 -3.47 71.65
N ASN A 325 12.46 -2.45 70.84
CA ASN A 325 13.67 -1.66 71.13
C ASN A 325 13.50 -0.66 72.28
N GLY A 326 12.37 -0.78 73.03
CA GLY A 326 12.08 -0.01 74.24
C GLY A 326 11.98 1.49 73.93
N ASN A 327 11.26 2.24 74.79
CA ASN A 327 11.16 3.71 74.77
C ASN A 327 12.54 4.39 74.89
N VAL A 328 13.43 4.17 73.96
CA VAL A 328 14.60 5.01 73.82
C VAL A 328 14.13 6.20 72.99
N GLU A 329 13.79 7.25 73.69
CA GLU A 329 13.48 8.57 73.09
C GLU A 329 14.70 9.05 72.27
N CYS A 330 14.76 8.61 71.01
CA CYS A 330 15.71 9.21 70.08
C CYS A 330 15.03 10.39 69.33
N VAL A 331 15.83 11.34 68.88
CA VAL A 331 15.31 12.48 68.12
C VAL A 331 14.69 11.94 66.80
N PRO A 332 13.40 12.22 66.55
CA PRO A 332 12.76 11.79 65.30
C PRO A 332 13.52 12.25 64.05
N ASP A 333 13.63 11.40 63.04
CA ASP A 333 14.28 11.67 61.73
C ASP A 333 15.78 12.01 61.79
N MET A 334 16.45 11.75 62.92
CA MET A 334 17.90 11.90 63.07
C MET A 334 18.61 10.57 62.82
N GLU A 335 19.68 10.58 62.08
CA GLU A 335 20.54 9.42 61.77
C GLU A 335 21.94 9.62 62.38
N GLN A 336 22.71 8.53 62.52
CA GLN A 336 24.08 8.59 63.10
C GLN A 336 24.97 9.60 62.33
N GLY A 337 24.77 9.71 60.99
CA GLY A 337 25.51 10.70 60.17
C GLY A 337 25.31 12.14 60.56
N ALA A 338 24.15 12.49 61.13
CA ALA A 338 23.91 13.83 61.66
C ALA A 338 24.77 14.12 62.90
N ILE A 339 24.88 13.12 63.78
CA ILE A 339 25.74 13.21 64.97
C ILE A 339 27.22 13.27 64.54
N ASP A 340 27.65 12.42 63.60
CA ASP A 340 29.03 12.43 63.10
C ASP A 340 29.40 13.80 62.49
N TYR A 341 28.45 14.44 61.79
CA TYR A 341 28.62 15.79 61.28
C TYR A 341 28.80 16.82 62.39
N LEU A 342 27.97 16.77 63.47
CA LEU A 342 28.10 17.68 64.64
C LEU A 342 29.44 17.50 65.35
N ILE A 343 29.89 16.28 65.52
CA ILE A 343 31.19 15.97 66.10
C ILE A 343 32.33 16.51 65.24
N LYS A 344 32.28 16.29 63.94
CA LYS A 344 33.25 16.80 62.96
C LYS A 344 33.30 18.31 62.95
N ARG A 345 32.14 18.96 63.08
CA ARG A 345 31.99 20.41 63.17
C ARG A 345 32.51 20.98 64.49
N GLY A 346 32.55 20.17 65.56
CA GLY A 346 33.00 20.61 66.89
C GLY A 346 31.96 21.37 67.72
N TYR A 347 30.75 21.56 67.21
CA TYR A 347 29.66 22.30 67.86
C TYR A 347 28.30 21.60 67.73
N CYS A 348 27.56 21.55 68.82
CA CYS A 348 26.16 21.18 68.83
C CYS A 348 25.29 22.25 68.14
N LEU A 349 24.05 21.90 67.71
CA LEU A 349 23.10 22.87 67.18
C LEU A 349 22.77 24.02 68.10
N CYS A 350 22.86 23.83 69.42
CA CYS A 350 22.67 24.87 70.45
C CYS A 350 23.91 25.74 70.69
N GLY A 351 25.01 25.54 69.90
CA GLY A 351 26.25 26.29 70.04
C GLY A 351 27.24 25.76 71.08
N THR A 352 26.93 24.67 71.80
CA THR A 352 27.83 24.06 72.79
C THR A 352 29.00 23.36 72.11
N HIS A 353 30.25 23.57 72.60
CA HIS A 353 31.42 22.86 72.10
C HIS A 353 31.34 21.34 72.38
N LEU A 354 31.76 20.55 71.44
CA LEU A 354 31.76 19.06 71.50
C LEU A 354 33.22 18.56 71.48
N ASP A 355 33.98 18.94 72.53
CA ASP A 355 35.36 18.47 72.62
C ASP A 355 35.39 17.04 73.21
N PRO A 356 36.22 16.14 72.67
CA PRO A 356 36.30 14.75 73.11
C PRO A 356 36.54 14.66 74.65
N GLY A 357 35.69 13.86 75.33
CA GLY A 357 35.78 13.67 76.79
C GLY A 357 34.93 14.63 77.64
N THR A 358 34.33 15.67 77.04
CA THR A 358 33.41 16.56 77.77
C THR A 358 32.01 15.93 77.96
N ILE A 359 31.28 16.37 78.98
CA ILE A 359 29.91 15.86 79.24
C ILE A 359 28.98 16.04 78.02
N PRO A 360 28.98 17.19 77.30
CA PRO A 360 28.19 17.34 76.09
C PRO A 360 28.57 16.36 74.97
N TYR A 361 29.88 16.12 74.79
CA TYR A 361 30.37 15.12 73.82
C TYR A 361 29.92 13.73 74.15
N LEU A 362 30.05 13.31 75.40
CA LEU A 362 29.64 11.97 75.88
C LEU A 362 28.14 11.75 75.70
N LYS A 363 27.31 12.75 76.00
CA LYS A 363 25.86 12.69 75.77
C LYS A 363 25.49 12.54 74.28
N VAL A 364 26.14 13.31 73.44
CA VAL A 364 25.94 13.23 71.97
C VAL A 364 26.39 11.85 71.43
N MET A 365 27.46 11.29 72.01
CA MET A 365 27.93 9.95 71.67
C MET A 365 27.01 8.83 72.20
N GLU A 366 26.32 9.02 73.34
CA GLU A 366 25.28 8.13 73.83
C GLU A 366 24.07 8.11 72.87
N GLU A 367 23.64 9.30 72.44
CA GLU A 367 22.57 9.47 71.45
C GLU A 367 22.92 8.76 70.15
N ARG A 368 24.15 8.90 69.65
CA ARG A 368 24.64 8.23 68.46
C ARG A 368 24.45 6.70 68.48
N LYS A 369 24.58 6.07 69.65
CA LYS A 369 24.44 4.60 69.80
C LYS A 369 23.01 4.10 69.60
N ILE A 370 22.03 4.94 69.85
CA ILE A 370 20.60 4.61 69.73
C ILE A 370 20.02 5.02 68.39
N LEU A 371 20.66 5.93 67.69
CA LEU A 371 20.22 6.36 66.35
C LEU A 371 20.51 5.29 65.28
N PRO A 372 19.63 5.16 64.27
CA PRO A 372 19.84 4.22 63.19
C PRO A 372 21.08 4.60 62.35
N PRO A 373 21.81 3.60 61.80
CA PRO A 373 22.91 3.84 60.89
C PRO A 373 22.46 4.68 59.67
N GLU A 374 23.38 5.46 59.11
CA GLU A 374 23.18 6.19 57.88
C GLU A 374 22.58 5.26 56.81
N TYR A 375 21.54 5.71 56.08
CA TYR A 375 20.73 4.99 55.09
C TYR A 375 19.65 4.03 55.61
N ILE A 376 19.72 3.49 56.79
CA ILE A 376 18.71 2.52 57.28
C ILE A 376 17.45 3.25 57.75
N GLY A 377 17.61 4.33 58.52
CA GLY A 377 16.49 5.13 59.03
C GLY A 377 15.68 5.78 57.91
N SER A 378 16.37 6.45 57.02
CA SER A 378 15.77 7.10 55.84
C SER A 378 15.13 6.08 54.90
N ALA A 379 15.73 4.89 54.72
CA ALA A 379 15.15 3.83 53.91
C ALA A 379 13.87 3.25 54.53
N ILE A 380 13.85 3.06 55.87
CA ILE A 380 12.66 2.59 56.62
C ILE A 380 11.53 3.63 56.52
N GLN A 381 11.83 4.91 56.70
CA GLN A 381 10.85 5.99 56.62
C GLN A 381 10.32 6.14 55.19
N ALA A 382 11.17 6.10 54.17
CA ALA A 382 10.75 6.08 52.78
C ALA A 382 9.87 4.89 52.43
N TYR A 383 10.19 3.70 52.99
CA TYR A 383 9.37 2.50 52.85
C TYR A 383 7.99 2.66 53.52
N LYS A 384 7.94 3.18 54.76
CA LYS A 384 6.67 3.43 55.48
C LYS A 384 5.77 4.38 54.66
N THR A 385 6.27 5.55 54.28
CA THR A 385 5.49 6.56 53.54
C THR A 385 4.97 5.99 52.21
N LYS A 386 5.82 5.26 51.49
CA LYS A 386 5.40 4.58 50.25
C LYS A 386 4.35 3.47 50.52
N SER A 387 4.54 2.71 51.56
CA SER A 387 3.65 1.60 51.96
C SER A 387 2.26 2.09 52.40
N GLU A 388 2.20 3.19 53.16
CA GLU A 388 0.95 3.85 53.53
C GLU A 388 0.20 4.39 52.30
N GLY A 389 0.92 4.95 51.34
CA GLY A 389 0.34 5.37 50.04
C GLY A 389 -0.21 4.17 49.23
N TYR A 390 0.42 3.01 49.31
CA TYR A 390 -0.09 1.79 48.67
C TYR A 390 -1.33 1.23 49.37
N LEU A 391 -1.38 1.28 50.70
CA LEU A 391 -2.54 0.87 51.48
C LEU A 391 -3.76 1.72 51.14
N ALA A 392 -3.60 3.05 51.12
CA ALA A 392 -4.68 3.98 50.80
C ALA A 392 -5.22 3.79 49.37
N GLY A 393 -4.35 3.47 48.40
CA GLY A 393 -4.75 3.26 46.99
C GLY A 393 -5.29 1.89 46.65
N SER A 394 -5.28 0.94 47.62
CA SER A 394 -5.62 -0.47 47.33
C SER A 394 -7.13 -0.74 47.30
N GLU A 395 -7.93 -0.08 48.14
CA GLU A 395 -9.38 -0.18 48.13
C GLU A 395 -9.98 0.42 46.88
N ASP A 396 -9.51 1.62 46.49
CA ASP A 396 -9.90 2.28 45.26
C ASP A 396 -9.60 1.44 44.00
N PHE A 397 -8.46 0.75 43.99
CA PHE A 397 -8.11 -0.19 42.93
C PHE A 397 -9.11 -1.36 42.86
N LYS A 398 -9.43 -1.98 43.98
CA LYS A 398 -10.39 -3.09 44.06
C LYS A 398 -11.77 -2.66 43.55
N GLU A 399 -12.30 -1.58 44.10
CA GLU A 399 -13.62 -1.05 43.73
C GLU A 399 -13.67 -0.74 42.23
N THR A 400 -12.66 -0.07 41.69
CA THR A 400 -12.58 0.28 40.26
C THR A 400 -12.60 -0.97 39.38
N ILE A 401 -11.86 -2.01 39.72
CA ILE A 401 -11.84 -3.26 38.96
C ILE A 401 -13.15 -4.03 39.08
N GLU A 402 -13.75 -4.07 40.26
CA GLU A 402 -15.05 -4.71 40.49
C GLU A 402 -16.17 -4.00 39.70
N GLU A 403 -16.19 -2.68 39.66
CA GLU A 403 -17.15 -1.91 38.88
C GLU A 403 -17.03 -2.20 37.38
N LYS A 404 -15.81 -2.18 36.86
CA LYS A 404 -15.56 -2.52 35.45
C LYS A 404 -15.94 -3.95 35.11
N TYR A 405 -15.71 -4.87 36.01
CA TYR A 405 -16.13 -6.28 35.85
C TYR A 405 -17.66 -6.40 35.82
N LYS A 406 -18.38 -5.70 36.70
CA LYS A 406 -19.85 -5.65 36.69
C LYS A 406 -20.40 -5.06 35.38
N GLU A 407 -19.79 -3.98 34.91
CA GLU A 407 -20.14 -3.35 33.60
C GLU A 407 -19.95 -4.34 32.46
N ILE A 408 -18.82 -5.02 32.38
CA ILE A 408 -18.52 -6.05 31.36
C ILE A 408 -19.58 -7.17 31.42
N ARG A 409 -19.94 -7.65 32.61
CA ARG A 409 -20.97 -8.71 32.77
C ARG A 409 -22.36 -8.26 32.34
N ALA A 410 -22.70 -6.99 32.59
CA ALA A 410 -23.97 -6.41 32.14
C ALA A 410 -24.02 -6.32 30.60
N LEU A 411 -22.96 -5.81 29.97
CA LEU A 411 -22.83 -5.75 28.53
C LEU A 411 -22.88 -7.15 27.87
N GLN A 412 -22.21 -8.12 28.45
CA GLN A 412 -22.27 -9.52 27.96
C GLN A 412 -23.70 -10.08 27.98
N ARG A 413 -24.49 -9.79 29.01
CA ARG A 413 -25.90 -10.21 29.10
C ARG A 413 -26.76 -9.50 28.05
N GLN A 414 -26.55 -8.19 27.84
CA GLN A 414 -27.27 -7.44 26.82
C GLN A 414 -26.96 -7.98 25.41
N ILE A 415 -25.70 -8.24 25.12
CA ILE A 415 -25.25 -8.85 23.86
C ILE A 415 -25.89 -10.24 23.67
N GLY A 416 -25.98 -11.05 24.73
CA GLY A 416 -26.66 -12.35 24.69
C GLY A 416 -28.14 -12.20 24.27
N ASN A 417 -28.88 -11.31 24.93
CA ASN A 417 -30.28 -11.05 24.61
C ASN A 417 -30.49 -10.56 23.16
N LEU A 418 -29.63 -9.64 22.69
CA LEU A 418 -29.69 -9.16 21.32
C LEU A 418 -29.44 -10.29 20.30
N LYS A 419 -28.53 -11.22 20.58
CA LYS A 419 -28.27 -12.41 19.76
C LYS A 419 -29.47 -13.34 19.69
N ASP A 420 -30.17 -13.52 20.80
CA ASP A 420 -31.40 -14.35 20.85
C ASP A 420 -32.55 -13.68 20.05
N GLU A 421 -32.69 -12.37 20.11
CA GLU A 421 -33.65 -11.63 19.31
C GLU A 421 -33.32 -11.68 17.80
N LEU A 422 -32.06 -11.55 17.45
CA LEU A 422 -31.57 -11.72 16.09
C LEU A 422 -31.88 -13.10 15.52
N ALA A 423 -31.70 -14.15 16.33
CA ALA A 423 -32.04 -15.52 15.92
C ALA A 423 -33.53 -15.64 15.58
N LYS A 424 -34.43 -15.07 16.37
CA LYS A 424 -35.89 -15.07 16.11
C LYS A 424 -36.24 -14.37 14.82
N GLN A 425 -35.64 -13.21 14.51
CA GLN A 425 -35.88 -12.52 13.24
C GLN A 425 -35.35 -13.31 12.04
N SER A 426 -34.24 -14.00 12.18
CA SER A 426 -33.71 -14.89 11.16
C SER A 426 -34.63 -16.09 10.88
N ASP A 427 -35.32 -16.62 11.90
CA ASP A 427 -36.25 -17.74 11.75
C ASP A 427 -37.51 -17.33 10.94
N ILE A 428 -37.97 -16.08 11.08
CA ILE A 428 -39.11 -15.54 10.27
C ILE A 428 -38.73 -15.47 8.77
N ILE A 429 -37.47 -15.14 8.46
CA ILE A 429 -36.98 -15.07 7.08
C ILE A 429 -36.93 -16.47 6.43
N ILE A 430 -36.87 -17.53 7.23
CA ILE A 430 -36.73 -18.94 6.80
C ILE A 430 -38.04 -19.55 6.25
N ASP A 431 -39.20 -18.90 6.45
CA ASP A 431 -40.50 -19.45 5.94
C ASP A 431 -40.66 -19.35 4.41
N ASP A 432 -39.88 -18.53 3.72
CA ASP A 432 -39.82 -18.51 2.26
C ASP A 432 -38.67 -19.39 1.75
N THR A 433 -38.98 -20.35 0.84
CA THR A 433 -37.98 -21.33 0.33
C THR A 433 -36.78 -20.67 -0.36
N ASN A 434 -36.98 -19.54 -1.05
CA ASN A 434 -35.90 -18.80 -1.71
C ASN A 434 -35.13 -17.94 -0.72
N ALA A 435 -35.82 -17.23 0.16
CA ALA A 435 -35.22 -16.43 1.21
C ALA A 435 -34.45 -17.29 2.22
N LYS A 436 -34.93 -18.53 2.47
CA LYS A 436 -34.25 -19.51 3.33
C LYS A 436 -32.85 -19.88 2.84
N GLU A 437 -32.69 -20.12 1.55
CA GLU A 437 -31.37 -20.46 0.97
C GLU A 437 -30.40 -19.27 1.05
N ILE A 438 -30.88 -18.08 0.73
CA ILE A 438 -30.07 -16.85 0.78
C ILE A 438 -29.67 -16.53 2.24
N GLU A 439 -30.60 -16.66 3.20
CA GLU A 439 -30.31 -16.46 4.61
C GLU A 439 -29.31 -17.47 5.17
N ARG A 440 -29.40 -18.73 4.69
CA ARG A 440 -28.39 -19.74 5.04
C ARG A 440 -27.00 -19.34 4.53
N LYS A 441 -26.89 -18.89 3.27
CA LYS A 441 -25.63 -18.41 2.68
C LYS A 441 -25.11 -17.19 3.41
N ARG A 442 -26.00 -16.28 3.84
CA ARG A 442 -25.63 -15.11 4.64
C ARG A 442 -25.05 -15.50 6.01
N LYS A 443 -25.76 -16.41 6.72
CA LYS A 443 -25.31 -16.93 8.02
C LYS A 443 -23.95 -17.64 7.90
N ASP A 444 -23.74 -18.44 6.86
CA ASP A 444 -22.47 -19.11 6.60
C ASP A 444 -21.34 -18.09 6.34
N ALA A 445 -21.61 -17.07 5.53
CA ALA A 445 -20.66 -15.99 5.26
C ALA A 445 -20.32 -15.21 6.55
N HIS A 446 -21.30 -14.92 7.40
CA HIS A 446 -21.10 -14.28 8.69
C HIS A 446 -20.25 -15.14 9.64
N THR A 447 -20.51 -16.43 9.71
CA THR A 447 -19.73 -17.39 10.54
C THR A 447 -18.27 -17.39 10.09
N LYS A 448 -18.03 -17.51 8.79
CA LYS A 448 -16.67 -17.49 8.20
C LYS A 448 -15.95 -16.14 8.41
N TYR A 449 -16.70 -15.04 8.40
CA TYR A 449 -16.15 -13.74 8.78
C TYR A 449 -15.69 -13.71 10.23
N LEU A 450 -16.51 -14.25 11.14
CA LEU A 450 -16.16 -14.31 12.59
C LEU A 450 -14.98 -15.24 12.87
N GLU A 451 -14.88 -16.37 12.19
CA GLU A 451 -13.73 -17.26 12.25
C GLU A 451 -12.46 -16.55 11.79
N ALA A 452 -12.48 -15.96 10.61
CA ALA A 452 -11.35 -15.20 10.09
C ALA A 452 -10.95 -14.03 11.00
N LYS A 453 -11.93 -13.35 11.61
CA LYS A 453 -11.70 -12.29 12.60
C LYS A 453 -11.03 -12.82 13.87
N SER A 454 -11.47 -13.95 14.39
CA SER A 454 -10.85 -14.59 15.56
C SER A 454 -9.39 -14.96 15.31
N ASP A 455 -9.12 -15.51 14.12
CA ASP A 455 -7.76 -15.88 13.70
C ASP A 455 -6.87 -14.64 13.48
N TYR A 456 -7.43 -13.58 12.89
CA TYR A 456 -6.76 -12.28 12.78
C TYR A 456 -6.37 -11.71 14.15
N ASP A 457 -7.31 -11.69 15.11
CA ASP A 457 -7.08 -11.18 16.46
C ASP A 457 -6.04 -12.03 17.21
N SER A 458 -6.06 -13.35 17.00
CA SER A 458 -5.04 -14.27 17.51
C SER A 458 -3.65 -13.93 16.96
N CYS A 459 -3.54 -13.69 15.65
CA CYS A 459 -2.28 -13.27 15.03
C CYS A 459 -1.78 -11.94 15.61
N VAL A 460 -2.67 -10.95 15.79
CA VAL A 460 -2.32 -9.64 16.37
C VAL A 460 -1.77 -9.82 17.80
N SER A 461 -2.41 -10.64 18.60
CA SER A 461 -1.97 -10.92 19.99
C SER A 461 -0.59 -11.60 20.02
N LYS A 462 -0.37 -12.62 19.18
CA LYS A 462 0.91 -13.33 19.07
C LYS A 462 2.02 -12.41 18.56
N ILE A 463 1.75 -11.56 17.56
CA ILE A 463 2.69 -10.55 17.05
C ILE A 463 3.08 -9.58 18.19
N GLY A 464 2.13 -9.15 19.02
CA GLY A 464 2.39 -8.33 20.19
C GLY A 464 3.37 -9.00 21.16
N GLY A 465 3.16 -10.29 21.44
CA GLY A 465 4.07 -11.10 22.27
C GLY A 465 5.48 -11.20 21.67
N TYR A 466 5.58 -11.47 20.37
CA TYR A 466 6.89 -11.52 19.70
C TYR A 466 7.58 -10.18 19.65
N ASN A 467 6.86 -9.06 19.49
CA ASN A 467 7.45 -7.73 19.57
C ASN A 467 8.12 -7.47 20.93
N SER A 468 7.46 -7.86 22.03
CA SER A 468 8.04 -7.77 23.37
C SER A 468 9.27 -8.64 23.53
N ASN A 469 9.23 -9.88 23.03
CA ASN A 469 10.37 -10.79 23.08
C ASN A 469 11.54 -10.30 22.24
N ILE A 470 11.29 -9.80 21.03
CA ILE A 470 12.29 -9.17 20.17
C ILE A 470 12.97 -8.03 20.89
N LYS A 471 12.20 -7.11 21.48
CA LYS A 471 12.73 -5.99 22.23
C LYS A 471 13.61 -6.43 23.40
N ASN A 472 13.19 -7.43 24.17
CA ASN A 472 13.97 -7.96 25.27
C ASN A 472 15.31 -8.56 24.80
N CYS A 473 15.31 -9.25 23.65
CA CYS A 473 16.53 -9.80 23.06
C CYS A 473 17.46 -8.68 22.55
N GLU A 474 16.90 -7.66 21.90
CA GLU A 474 17.65 -6.48 21.43
C GLU A 474 18.27 -5.72 22.59
N ASP A 475 17.54 -5.48 23.67
CA ASP A 475 18.05 -4.84 24.89
C ASP A 475 19.19 -5.65 25.55
N ALA A 476 19.09 -6.98 25.55
CA ALA A 476 20.14 -7.86 26.07
C ALA A 476 21.42 -7.79 25.20
N ILE A 477 21.27 -7.83 23.89
CA ILE A 477 22.38 -7.72 22.94
C ILE A 477 23.04 -6.34 23.03
N ASP A 478 22.25 -5.26 23.15
CA ASP A 478 22.75 -3.90 23.25
C ASP A 478 23.56 -3.66 24.55
N LYS A 479 23.09 -4.20 25.68
CA LYS A 479 23.83 -4.18 26.94
C LYS A 479 25.20 -4.84 26.78
N TYR A 480 25.27 -6.01 26.14
CA TYR A 480 26.53 -6.71 25.88
C TYR A 480 27.40 -5.93 24.88
N ALA A 481 26.82 -5.42 23.79
CA ALA A 481 27.53 -4.65 22.79
C ALA A 481 28.23 -3.40 23.38
N LYS A 482 27.59 -2.74 24.35
CA LYS A 482 28.17 -1.58 25.04
C LYS A 482 29.35 -1.95 25.96
N SER A 483 29.44 -3.18 26.43
CA SER A 483 30.55 -3.65 27.27
C SER A 483 31.82 -4.02 26.47
N SER A 484 31.70 -4.24 25.15
CA SER A 484 32.79 -4.63 24.25
C SER A 484 33.15 -3.48 23.31
N THR A 485 34.42 -3.03 23.34
CA THR A 485 34.90 -1.97 22.44
C THR A 485 34.79 -2.33 20.96
N LYS A 486 34.87 -3.63 20.61
CA LYS A 486 34.73 -4.14 19.25
C LYS A 486 33.29 -4.07 18.77
N ASN A 487 32.33 -4.46 19.61
CA ASN A 487 30.91 -4.41 19.30
C ASN A 487 30.29 -3.03 19.40
N ALA A 488 30.85 -2.14 20.20
CA ALA A 488 30.35 -0.76 20.36
C ALA A 488 30.31 0.03 19.03
N ARG A 489 31.23 -0.28 18.09
CA ARG A 489 31.21 0.31 16.74
C ARG A 489 30.09 -0.27 15.89
N VAL A 490 29.89 -1.59 15.95
CA VAL A 490 28.80 -2.29 15.20
C VAL A 490 27.45 -1.88 15.74
N ALA A 491 27.26 -1.80 17.05
CA ALA A 491 26.03 -1.33 17.69
C ALA A 491 25.65 0.09 17.23
N ARG A 492 26.61 0.99 17.10
CA ARG A 492 26.35 2.33 16.54
C ARG A 492 25.88 2.27 15.09
N TYR A 493 26.47 1.42 14.26
CA TYR A 493 26.03 1.25 12.88
C TYR A 493 24.59 0.70 12.80
N ILE A 494 24.24 -0.27 13.64
CA ILE A 494 22.85 -0.80 13.75
C ILE A 494 21.92 0.33 14.15
N MET A 495 22.23 1.08 15.21
CA MET A 495 21.39 2.17 15.70
C MET A 495 21.14 3.24 14.63
N TYR A 496 22.18 3.67 13.90
CA TYR A 496 22.02 4.66 12.83
C TYR A 496 21.22 4.08 11.65
N SER A 497 21.54 2.86 11.20
CA SER A 497 20.84 2.21 10.11
C SER A 497 19.36 2.01 10.45
N GLN A 498 19.07 1.64 11.68
CA GLN A 498 17.70 1.44 12.14
C GLN A 498 16.91 2.73 12.24
N LYS A 499 17.49 3.81 12.74
CA LYS A 499 16.86 5.14 12.74
C LYS A 499 16.55 5.64 11.32
N VAL A 500 17.48 5.44 10.38
CA VAL A 500 17.27 5.81 8.98
C VAL A 500 16.17 4.94 8.37
N TYR A 501 16.15 3.64 8.68
CA TYR A 501 15.09 2.73 8.24
C TYR A 501 13.70 3.12 8.78
N GLU A 502 13.60 3.45 10.05
CA GLU A 502 12.37 3.92 10.70
C GLU A 502 11.89 5.21 10.05
N TRP A 503 12.76 6.21 9.94
CA TRP A 503 12.45 7.48 9.27
C TRP A 503 11.98 7.26 7.82
N LEU A 504 12.69 6.42 7.05
CA LEU A 504 12.32 6.12 5.68
C LEU A 504 10.98 5.38 5.59
N SER A 505 10.70 4.49 6.55
CA SER A 505 9.44 3.74 6.60
C SER A 505 8.25 4.63 6.94
N GLU A 506 8.41 5.57 7.87
CA GLU A 506 7.40 6.58 8.21
C GLU A 506 7.17 7.55 7.05
N THR A 507 8.25 8.01 6.41
CA THR A 507 8.18 8.87 5.22
C THR A 507 7.45 8.19 4.08
N TYR A 508 7.79 6.91 3.80
CA TYR A 508 7.10 6.12 2.77
C TYR A 508 5.61 5.99 3.07
N LYS A 509 5.25 5.61 4.31
CA LYS A 509 3.85 5.45 4.71
C LYS A 509 3.06 6.76 4.60
N GLY A 510 3.63 7.87 5.05
CA GLY A 510 2.99 9.18 4.93
C GLY A 510 2.79 9.62 3.48
N LYS A 511 3.83 9.44 2.64
CA LYS A 511 3.73 9.77 1.21
C LYS A 511 2.74 8.86 0.48
N GLU A 512 2.70 7.56 0.78
CA GLU A 512 1.75 6.62 0.19
C GLU A 512 0.29 6.97 0.55
N GLU A 513 0.03 7.35 1.79
CA GLU A 513 -1.31 7.77 2.24
C GLU A 513 -1.77 9.06 1.54
N ILE A 514 -0.87 10.03 1.36
CA ILE A 514 -1.15 11.26 0.58
C ILE A 514 -1.47 10.93 -0.87
N VAL A 515 -0.66 10.09 -1.51
CA VAL A 515 -0.88 9.67 -2.91
C VAL A 515 -2.20 8.95 -3.07
N ARG A 516 -2.53 8.02 -2.19
CA ARG A 516 -3.76 7.24 -2.23
C ARG A 516 -5.00 8.10 -2.00
N SER A 517 -4.97 8.99 -1.02
CA SER A 517 -6.09 9.90 -0.73
C SER A 517 -6.32 10.91 -1.85
N GLU A 518 -5.26 11.46 -2.42
CA GLU A 518 -5.37 12.38 -3.56
C GLU A 518 -5.85 11.66 -4.82
N LEU A 519 -5.38 10.43 -5.07
CA LEU A 519 -5.86 9.61 -6.17
C LEU A 519 -7.36 9.32 -6.01
N GLN A 520 -7.80 8.90 -4.83
CA GLN A 520 -9.21 8.63 -4.57
C GLN A 520 -10.09 9.87 -4.77
N LYS A 521 -9.61 11.03 -4.32
CA LYS A 521 -10.31 12.30 -4.52
C LYS A 521 -10.46 12.62 -6.00
N ARG A 522 -9.37 12.60 -6.77
CA ARG A 522 -9.38 12.90 -8.21
C ARG A 522 -10.20 11.89 -9.00
N VAL A 523 -10.13 10.61 -8.64
CA VAL A 523 -10.96 9.57 -9.28
C VAL A 523 -12.44 9.85 -9.06
N ASN A 524 -12.85 10.24 -7.86
CA ASN A 524 -14.25 10.62 -7.60
C ASN A 524 -14.65 11.90 -8.35
N ASP A 525 -13.80 12.91 -8.37
CA ASP A 525 -14.05 14.17 -9.10
C ASP A 525 -14.21 13.94 -10.62
N ASN A 526 -13.36 13.10 -11.21
CA ASN A 526 -13.44 12.75 -12.62
C ASN A 526 -14.62 11.81 -12.89
N PHE A 527 -14.88 10.84 -12.03
CA PHE A 527 -15.99 9.91 -12.16
C PHE A 527 -17.34 10.64 -12.10
N ALA A 528 -17.52 11.58 -11.18
CA ALA A 528 -18.73 12.40 -11.07
C ALA A 528 -18.98 13.28 -12.32
N LYS A 529 -17.91 13.67 -13.04
CA LYS A 529 -18.03 14.40 -14.31
C LYS A 529 -18.37 13.50 -15.50
N MET A 530 -17.96 12.23 -15.46
CA MET A 530 -18.14 11.25 -16.54
C MET A 530 -19.43 10.46 -16.38
N TYR A 531 -19.85 10.18 -15.14
CA TYR A 531 -21.00 9.35 -14.79
C TYR A 531 -22.16 10.23 -14.31
N HIS A 532 -23.37 9.92 -14.75
CA HIS A 532 -24.58 10.72 -14.47
C HIS A 532 -25.38 10.26 -13.25
N GLY A 533 -24.92 9.19 -12.53
CA GLY A 533 -25.58 8.67 -11.32
C GLY A 533 -24.82 9.02 -10.04
N GLU A 534 -25.45 8.74 -8.89
CA GLU A 534 -24.87 9.00 -7.57
C GLU A 534 -24.09 7.79 -7.06
N ARG A 535 -22.85 7.64 -7.48
CA ARG A 535 -21.92 6.61 -6.96
C ARG A 535 -20.59 7.22 -6.59
N SER A 536 -19.95 6.69 -5.56
CA SER A 536 -18.58 7.05 -5.19
C SER A 536 -17.64 5.85 -5.24
N ILE A 537 -16.37 6.15 -5.47
CA ILE A 537 -15.30 5.17 -5.62
C ILE A 537 -14.41 5.19 -4.38
N LEU A 538 -14.06 4.01 -3.89
CA LEU A 538 -13.07 3.80 -2.84
C LEU A 538 -11.83 3.14 -3.43
N ILE A 539 -10.65 3.59 -2.98
CA ILE A 539 -9.37 3.00 -3.34
C ILE A 539 -8.75 2.41 -2.09
N ASP A 540 -8.57 1.08 -2.08
CA ASP A 540 -8.01 0.38 -0.93
C ASP A 540 -6.47 0.51 -0.86
N ASP A 541 -5.86 -0.09 0.17
CA ASP A 541 -4.42 -0.08 0.42
C ASP A 541 -3.58 -0.79 -0.68
N LYS A 542 -4.23 -1.62 -1.51
CA LYS A 542 -3.65 -2.26 -2.71
C LYS A 542 -3.98 -1.49 -4.00
N TYR A 543 -4.49 -0.28 -3.89
CA TYR A 543 -4.96 0.56 -5.01
C TYR A 543 -6.08 -0.06 -5.84
N ARG A 544 -6.82 -1.05 -5.32
CA ARG A 544 -7.99 -1.61 -6.02
C ARG A 544 -9.15 -0.64 -5.96
N VAL A 545 -9.78 -0.44 -7.09
CA VAL A 545 -10.85 0.53 -7.30
C VAL A 545 -12.19 -0.14 -7.11
N LYS A 546 -12.94 0.24 -6.09
CA LYS A 546 -14.23 -0.33 -5.71
C LYS A 546 -15.29 0.77 -5.57
N TYR A 547 -16.57 0.41 -5.74
CA TYR A 547 -17.66 1.33 -5.38
C TYR A 547 -17.89 1.31 -3.87
N SER A 548 -18.34 2.42 -3.32
CA SER A 548 -18.77 2.52 -1.92
C SER A 548 -20.05 1.77 -1.63
N ASP A 549 -20.91 1.63 -2.65
CA ASP A 549 -22.17 0.90 -2.61
C ASP A 549 -22.00 -0.50 -3.24
N VAL A 550 -22.36 -1.55 -2.51
CA VAL A 550 -22.01 -2.97 -2.79
C VAL A 550 -23.13 -3.71 -3.52
N THR A 551 -23.95 -3.14 -4.39
CA THR A 551 -25.22 -3.82 -4.66
C THR A 551 -25.55 -4.21 -6.10
N THR A 552 -24.75 -3.93 -7.12
CA THR A 552 -25.12 -4.30 -8.50
C THR A 552 -23.95 -4.78 -9.33
N GLU A 553 -24.21 -5.75 -10.22
CA GLU A 553 -23.27 -6.09 -11.29
C GLU A 553 -22.94 -4.84 -12.12
N GLU A 554 -21.66 -4.62 -12.36
CA GLU A 554 -21.19 -3.52 -13.18
C GLU A 554 -21.45 -3.83 -14.65
N SER A 555 -22.17 -2.95 -15.35
CA SER A 555 -22.21 -2.99 -16.81
C SER A 555 -20.82 -2.68 -17.40
N ASP A 556 -20.54 -3.15 -18.59
CA ASP A 556 -19.24 -2.91 -19.23
C ASP A 556 -19.00 -1.41 -19.50
N GLY A 557 -20.04 -0.65 -19.78
CA GLY A 557 -19.97 0.81 -19.88
C GLY A 557 -19.53 1.46 -18.55
N LEU A 558 -20.10 1.01 -17.44
CA LEU A 558 -19.73 1.55 -16.12
C LEU A 558 -18.31 1.16 -15.70
N LYS A 559 -17.86 -0.05 -16.04
CA LYS A 559 -16.45 -0.45 -15.87
C LYS A 559 -15.51 0.41 -16.68
N ALA A 560 -15.89 0.75 -17.93
CA ALA A 560 -15.11 1.64 -18.78
C ALA A 560 -15.02 3.06 -18.20
N VAL A 561 -16.13 3.66 -17.76
CA VAL A 561 -16.14 4.99 -17.13
C VAL A 561 -15.28 5.02 -15.87
N LYS A 562 -15.37 3.99 -15.00
CA LYS A 562 -14.52 3.84 -13.81
C LYS A 562 -13.03 3.81 -14.17
N SER A 563 -12.68 3.06 -15.20
CA SER A 563 -11.30 2.94 -15.66
C SER A 563 -10.79 4.23 -16.30
N PHE A 564 -11.62 4.94 -17.07
CA PHE A 564 -11.29 6.27 -17.57
C PHE A 564 -11.04 7.27 -16.46
N ALA A 565 -11.93 7.33 -15.46
CA ALA A 565 -11.76 8.19 -14.31
C ALA A 565 -10.46 7.91 -13.57
N PHE A 566 -10.11 6.62 -13.40
CA PHE A 566 -8.87 6.19 -12.78
C PHE A 566 -7.64 6.62 -13.60
N ILE A 567 -7.60 6.30 -14.91
CA ILE A 567 -6.48 6.64 -15.80
C ILE A 567 -6.29 8.16 -15.86
N ALA A 568 -7.39 8.90 -16.08
CA ALA A 568 -7.36 10.36 -16.12
C ALA A 568 -6.77 10.96 -14.85
N SER A 569 -7.14 10.42 -13.69
CA SER A 569 -6.63 10.86 -12.40
C SER A 569 -5.16 10.51 -12.23
N LEU A 570 -4.76 9.29 -12.59
CA LEU A 570 -3.39 8.83 -12.49
C LEU A 570 -2.43 9.65 -13.36
N VAL A 571 -2.82 9.91 -14.62
CA VAL A 571 -2.03 10.72 -15.58
C VAL A 571 -1.94 12.17 -15.12
N SER A 572 -3.05 12.76 -14.65
CA SER A 572 -3.07 14.10 -14.07
C SER A 572 -2.17 14.21 -12.84
N MET A 573 -2.19 13.19 -11.96
CA MET A 573 -1.29 13.16 -10.79
C MET A 573 0.18 13.09 -11.16
N ALA A 574 0.53 12.33 -12.19
CA ALA A 574 1.91 12.25 -12.69
C ALA A 574 2.41 13.60 -13.23
N LYS A 575 1.49 14.40 -13.80
CA LYS A 575 1.76 15.76 -14.28
C LYS A 575 1.94 16.77 -13.15
N ASP A 576 1.11 16.71 -12.09
CA ASP A 576 0.94 17.75 -11.06
C ASP A 576 1.84 17.50 -9.85
N LYS A 577 3.06 17.24 -9.85
CA LYS A 577 4.02 17.25 -8.71
C LYS A 577 3.36 17.22 -7.32
N ILE A 578 2.74 16.09 -6.95
CA ILE A 578 2.00 15.99 -5.68
C ILE A 578 2.93 15.89 -4.45
N LEU A 579 4.17 15.48 -4.65
CA LEU A 579 5.18 15.39 -3.61
C LEU A 579 6.17 16.53 -3.78
N ASP A 580 6.12 17.52 -2.87
CA ASP A 580 7.01 18.69 -2.79
C ASP A 580 8.46 18.29 -2.47
N ASP A 581 9.16 17.66 -3.40
CA ASP A 581 10.61 17.49 -3.33
C ASP A 581 11.26 18.44 -4.33
N GLU A 582 11.98 19.45 -3.84
CA GLU A 582 12.67 20.44 -4.67
C GLU A 582 13.69 19.83 -5.65
N GLU A 583 14.21 18.65 -5.35
CA GLU A 583 15.11 17.90 -6.25
C GLU A 583 14.40 17.16 -7.37
N MET A 584 13.07 16.97 -7.30
CA MET A 584 12.26 16.26 -8.31
C MET A 584 11.46 17.22 -9.21
N LYS A 585 12.02 18.31 -9.64
CA LYS A 585 11.35 19.45 -10.32
C LYS A 585 10.74 19.17 -11.69
N LEU A 586 10.85 17.99 -12.26
CA LEU A 586 10.27 17.66 -13.58
C LEU A 586 9.07 16.72 -13.42
N GLY A 587 7.87 17.27 -13.47
CA GLY A 587 6.64 16.48 -13.67
C GLY A 587 6.83 15.60 -14.90
N GLN A 588 6.60 14.29 -14.77
CA GLN A 588 6.74 13.40 -15.92
C GLN A 588 5.50 13.54 -16.80
N VAL A 589 5.72 13.96 -18.04
CA VAL A 589 4.69 14.07 -19.05
C VAL A 589 4.65 12.78 -19.85
N TYR A 590 3.48 12.15 -19.92
CA TYR A 590 3.25 10.96 -20.73
C TYR A 590 2.14 11.20 -21.75
N PRO A 591 2.26 10.65 -22.98
CA PRO A 591 1.19 10.66 -23.96
C PRO A 591 0.14 9.62 -23.56
N LEU A 592 -1.11 9.87 -23.88
CA LEU A 592 -2.21 8.92 -23.74
C LEU A 592 -2.61 8.43 -25.13
N VAL A 593 -2.35 7.17 -25.44
CA VAL A 593 -2.62 6.55 -26.75
C VAL A 593 -3.69 5.48 -26.60
N MET A 594 -4.83 5.67 -27.25
CA MET A 594 -6.01 4.84 -27.06
C MET A 594 -6.53 4.28 -28.37
N ASP A 595 -6.73 2.96 -28.43
CA ASP A 595 -7.39 2.28 -29.55
C ASP A 595 -8.86 2.01 -29.23
N ALA A 596 -9.76 2.51 -30.05
CA ALA A 596 -11.21 2.34 -29.95
C ALA A 596 -11.78 2.57 -28.53
N PRO A 597 -11.40 3.69 -27.86
CA PRO A 597 -11.68 3.88 -26.44
C PRO A 597 -13.17 3.96 -26.09
N PHE A 598 -14.02 4.22 -27.08
CA PHE A 598 -15.46 4.46 -26.87
C PHE A 598 -16.36 3.26 -27.21
N SER A 599 -15.79 2.11 -27.57
CA SER A 599 -16.54 0.96 -28.13
C SER A 599 -17.63 0.41 -27.21
N ASN A 600 -17.52 0.56 -25.89
CA ASN A 600 -18.46 0.05 -24.88
C ASN A 600 -19.24 1.15 -24.16
N LEU A 601 -19.25 2.37 -24.70
CA LEU A 601 -19.86 3.53 -24.12
C LEU A 601 -21.06 4.00 -24.92
N ASP A 602 -22.04 4.56 -24.23
CA ASP A 602 -23.15 5.28 -24.87
C ASP A 602 -22.74 6.73 -25.21
N GLU A 603 -23.59 7.42 -25.96
CA GLU A 603 -23.36 8.80 -26.44
C GLU A 603 -23.12 9.78 -25.28
N ILE A 604 -23.84 9.62 -24.16
CA ILE A 604 -23.74 10.53 -23.01
C ILE A 604 -22.37 10.38 -22.34
N HIS A 605 -21.91 9.14 -22.15
CA HIS A 605 -20.60 8.88 -21.57
C HIS A 605 -19.47 9.32 -22.48
N ILE A 606 -19.57 9.07 -23.81
CA ILE A 606 -18.60 9.56 -24.81
C ILE A 606 -18.49 11.09 -24.72
N HIS A 607 -19.62 11.79 -24.72
CA HIS A 607 -19.66 13.24 -24.62
C HIS A 607 -18.98 13.75 -23.34
N ASN A 608 -19.26 13.15 -22.20
CA ASN A 608 -18.69 13.56 -20.91
C ASN A 608 -17.20 13.27 -20.79
N ILE A 609 -16.74 12.10 -21.26
CA ILE A 609 -15.32 11.75 -21.28
C ILE A 609 -14.54 12.70 -22.18
N CYS A 610 -15.07 13.00 -23.40
CA CYS A 610 -14.42 13.88 -24.35
C CYS A 610 -14.26 15.32 -23.86
N LYS A 611 -15.06 15.79 -22.90
CA LYS A 611 -14.85 17.10 -22.24
C LYS A 611 -13.61 17.14 -21.35
N ILE A 612 -13.24 16.00 -20.76
CA ILE A 612 -12.17 15.90 -19.77
C ILE A 612 -10.86 15.50 -20.44
N LEU A 613 -10.93 14.64 -21.44
CA LEU A 613 -9.81 13.98 -22.09
C LEU A 613 -8.68 14.92 -22.52
N PRO A 614 -8.90 16.07 -23.18
CA PRO A 614 -7.83 16.98 -23.58
C PRO A 614 -7.03 17.57 -22.40
N ASN A 615 -7.66 17.69 -21.25
CA ASN A 615 -7.02 18.24 -20.03
C ASN A 615 -6.32 17.15 -19.19
N THR A 616 -6.55 15.88 -19.51
CA THR A 616 -6.02 14.74 -18.76
C THR A 616 -4.52 14.56 -18.98
N ALA A 617 -4.07 14.65 -20.22
CA ALA A 617 -2.67 14.47 -20.61
C ALA A 617 -2.19 15.64 -21.47
N ASN A 618 -0.89 15.84 -21.52
CA ASN A 618 -0.30 16.87 -22.39
C ASN A 618 -0.44 16.53 -23.86
N GLN A 619 -0.63 15.25 -24.19
CA GLN A 619 -0.82 14.76 -25.54
C GLN A 619 -1.75 13.55 -25.53
N VAL A 620 -2.75 13.56 -26.40
CA VAL A 620 -3.76 12.50 -26.54
C VAL A 620 -3.80 12.02 -27.99
N VAL A 621 -3.67 10.71 -28.18
CA VAL A 621 -3.81 10.06 -29.50
C VAL A 621 -4.99 9.09 -29.38
N ILE A 622 -5.98 9.28 -30.23
CA ILE A 622 -7.17 8.42 -30.25
C ILE A 622 -7.38 7.79 -31.62
N ALA A 623 -7.53 6.47 -31.64
CA ALA A 623 -7.95 5.76 -32.84
C ALA A 623 -9.41 5.37 -32.69
N VAL A 624 -10.30 5.87 -33.54
CA VAL A 624 -11.75 5.76 -33.41
C VAL A 624 -12.43 5.30 -34.70
N LYS A 625 -13.63 4.77 -34.57
CA LYS A 625 -14.54 4.51 -35.69
C LYS A 625 -15.22 5.81 -36.14
N TYR A 626 -15.72 5.87 -37.36
CA TYR A 626 -16.47 7.03 -37.85
C TYR A 626 -17.66 7.39 -36.96
N ASN A 627 -18.46 6.39 -36.53
CA ASN A 627 -19.63 6.63 -35.70
C ASN A 627 -19.25 7.17 -34.32
N ASP A 628 -18.21 6.59 -33.68
CA ASP A 628 -17.74 7.05 -32.37
C ASP A 628 -17.16 8.49 -32.47
N TRP A 629 -16.53 8.81 -33.60
CA TRP A 629 -16.00 10.14 -33.83
C TRP A 629 -17.11 11.20 -34.03
N GLU A 630 -18.24 10.83 -34.62
CA GLU A 630 -19.39 11.72 -34.77
C GLU A 630 -19.84 12.25 -33.39
N TYR A 631 -19.95 11.39 -32.40
CA TYR A 631 -20.28 11.78 -31.02
C TYR A 631 -19.15 12.51 -30.30
N ALA A 632 -17.91 12.09 -30.51
CA ALA A 632 -16.73 12.65 -29.84
C ALA A 632 -16.35 14.03 -30.38
N SER A 633 -16.55 14.26 -31.69
CA SER A 633 -16.09 15.46 -32.40
C SER A 633 -16.66 16.75 -31.82
N SER A 634 -17.90 16.75 -31.33
CA SER A 634 -18.56 17.92 -30.74
C SER A 634 -17.74 18.58 -29.61
N ASN A 635 -16.99 17.78 -28.85
CA ASN A 635 -16.15 18.27 -27.75
C ASN A 635 -14.66 18.30 -28.06
N LEU A 636 -14.18 17.39 -28.93
CA LEU A 636 -12.75 17.23 -29.20
C LEU A 636 -12.24 18.07 -30.37
N GLN A 637 -13.08 18.42 -31.34
CA GLN A 637 -12.66 19.07 -32.58
C GLN A 637 -11.79 20.32 -32.35
N LYS A 638 -12.09 21.12 -31.35
CA LYS A 638 -11.33 22.34 -31.03
C LYS A 638 -9.92 22.07 -30.51
N TYR A 639 -9.68 20.87 -30.01
CA TYR A 639 -8.38 20.41 -29.45
C TYR A 639 -7.60 19.56 -30.46
N VAL A 640 -8.18 19.25 -31.63
CA VAL A 640 -7.52 18.45 -32.66
C VAL A 640 -6.45 19.28 -33.35
N GLY A 641 -5.20 18.83 -33.25
CA GLY A 641 -4.06 19.40 -33.96
C GLY A 641 -3.70 18.62 -35.23
N LYS A 642 -3.90 17.29 -35.19
CA LYS A 642 -3.67 16.40 -36.34
C LYS A 642 -4.83 15.41 -36.49
N SER A 643 -5.21 15.10 -37.73
CA SER A 643 -6.23 14.11 -38.03
C SER A 643 -5.82 13.29 -39.24
N TYR A 644 -6.02 11.98 -39.16
CA TYR A 644 -5.68 11.03 -40.23
C TYR A 644 -6.84 10.10 -40.48
N VAL A 645 -6.99 9.67 -41.73
CA VAL A 645 -7.93 8.62 -42.12
C VAL A 645 -7.14 7.37 -42.49
N ILE A 646 -7.54 6.24 -41.94
CA ILE A 646 -6.92 4.94 -42.21
C ILE A 646 -7.84 4.17 -43.15
N GLU A 647 -7.38 3.99 -44.38
CA GLU A 647 -8.12 3.39 -45.48
C GLU A 647 -7.39 2.18 -46.04
N LYS A 648 -8.18 1.15 -46.44
CA LYS A 648 -7.69 -0.01 -47.18
C LYS A 648 -7.76 0.30 -48.68
N ASP A 649 -6.81 -0.27 -49.42
CA ASP A 649 -6.90 -0.30 -50.86
C ASP A 649 -8.04 -1.23 -51.34
N HIS A 650 -8.49 -1.01 -52.55
CA HIS A 650 -9.53 -1.80 -53.17
C HIS A 650 -8.96 -2.51 -54.42
N ASP A 651 -9.40 -3.73 -54.66
CA ASP A 651 -9.09 -4.48 -55.88
C ASP A 651 -9.85 -3.89 -57.08
N THR A 652 -9.56 -4.43 -58.27
CA THR A 652 -10.23 -4.04 -59.52
C THR A 652 -11.74 -4.18 -59.52
N ASN A 653 -12.28 -4.94 -58.55
CA ASN A 653 -13.72 -5.19 -58.39
C ASN A 653 -14.33 -4.32 -57.28
N GLY A 654 -13.55 -3.42 -56.67
CA GLY A 654 -13.98 -2.55 -55.58
C GLY A 654 -14.04 -3.23 -54.21
N LYS A 655 -13.44 -4.43 -54.03
CA LYS A 655 -13.36 -5.13 -52.72
C LYS A 655 -12.11 -4.68 -51.97
N GLU A 656 -12.25 -4.43 -50.66
CA GLU A 656 -11.14 -4.06 -49.79
C GLU A 656 -10.04 -5.14 -49.78
N ILE A 657 -8.79 -4.69 -49.84
CA ILE A 657 -7.58 -5.55 -49.70
C ILE A 657 -7.09 -5.45 -48.29
N ASP A 658 -7.25 -6.52 -47.49
CA ASP A 658 -6.92 -6.55 -46.06
C ASP A 658 -5.43 -6.36 -45.75
N THR A 659 -4.57 -6.56 -46.74
CA THR A 659 -3.09 -6.50 -46.64
C THR A 659 -2.48 -5.21 -47.08
N MET A 660 -3.29 -4.27 -47.62
CA MET A 660 -2.85 -2.97 -48.11
C MET A 660 -3.63 -1.85 -47.43
N THR A 661 -3.03 -1.25 -46.42
CA THR A 661 -3.61 -0.13 -45.68
C THR A 661 -2.69 1.07 -45.74
N HIS A 662 -3.29 2.24 -45.92
CA HIS A 662 -2.61 3.54 -46.00
C HIS A 662 -3.18 4.53 -44.97
N ILE A 663 -2.31 5.46 -44.55
CA ILE A 663 -2.64 6.55 -43.64
C ILE A 663 -2.64 7.84 -44.47
N LYS A 664 -3.80 8.50 -44.56
CA LYS A 664 -4.01 9.74 -45.33
C LYS A 664 -4.25 10.93 -44.44
#